data_796de471a84af7e7f7e71a8e49df511d
#
_entry.id   796de471a84af7e7f7e71a8e49df511d
#
_cell.length_a   1.000
_cell.length_b   1.000
_cell.length_c   1.000
_cell.angle_alpha   90.00
_cell.angle_beta   90.00
_cell.angle_gamma   90.00
#
_symmetry.space_group_name_H-M   'P 1'
#
loop_
_entity.id
_entity.type
_entity.pdbx_description
1 polymer ?
#
loop_
_entity_poly.entity_id
_entity_poly.type
_entity_poly.pdbx_seq_one_letter_code
_entity_poly.pdbx_strand_id
1 'polypeptide(L)'
;RDFCLSRGLGDVYKRQGLSNSVIEKYFTGTQSKLSGISIEQIDKENKARQSDDSDYLESGSVFQWRQQGQHHAFNPRTIFLLQHACRENDYELFKKFSKTVNLKRTDHIRHLLEFKTRQSIDISRVEPASEIVKRFNTGAMSYGSISAEAHETLAQAMNQIGGKSNSGEGGEDSSRYEIQKDGSNKISAIKQVASGRFGVTSDYLQHAKEIQIKVAQGAKPGEGGQLPGSKVYPWIAETRGSTPGIGLISPPPHHDIYSIEDLAQLIHDLKNANRRADIAVKLVSKTGVGTIASGVAKAFADKIVISGYDGGTGASPKTSIQHAGLPWEIGLAETHQTLKLNDLRSRVKLETDGKLLTGKDVAYACALGAEEFGFATAPLVVLGCIMMRVCHNDTCPVGVATQNKDLRALFRGKAQHVVNFMYFIAEELREILASLGLETVEELVGRTDLLQRSTQLKPNSKAASLQIERLIEQFDGVNTKEISQNHHLDEGFDLNYLYPDARYSIENGHSFTGNYVVNNEQRDVGVITGSAIAKQYGEEGLPEDTILAYTEGHAGQSLAAYAPRGLTIHHTGDANDYVGKGLSGGTVIVNAPNSQRENEIIAGNVNFYGASRGKAFINGKAGERFCIRNSGADVVVEGIGDHGLEYMTGGHVIILGDVGKNFGQGMSGGVSYIFPSDVEKFKKVNALETLEFSSIRFDEEKSLIKDMLEAHFKHTRSNKARQLLDQFDNIEKLAIKVIPKDYKLMMQKIDLKKRQMEREDEATLAAFYDDRETIEQELQPAVIY
;
A
#
# COMPACT_ATOMS: atom_id res chain seq x y z
N ARG A 1 -6.74 21.62 11.78
CA ARG A 1 -8.03 21.58 11.02
C ARG A 1 -8.27 20.23 10.34
N ASP A 2 -7.25 19.42 10.10
CA ASP A 2 -7.37 18.08 9.46
C ASP A 2 -7.95 17.01 10.40
N PHE A 3 -8.27 17.43 11.59
CA PHE A 3 -8.87 16.61 12.64
C PHE A 3 -10.32 16.17 12.37
N CYS A 4 -11.01 16.84 11.44
CA CYS A 4 -12.44 16.63 11.28
C CYS A 4 -12.82 15.46 10.36
N LEU A 5 -12.00 15.14 9.35
CA LEU A 5 -12.33 14.07 8.39
C LEU A 5 -12.17 12.68 8.99
N SER A 6 -11.08 12.41 9.69
CA SER A 6 -10.83 11.11 10.33
C SER A 6 -11.81 10.86 11.51
N ARG A 7 -12.16 11.88 12.27
CA ARG A 7 -13.18 11.79 13.34
C ARG A 7 -14.58 11.62 12.76
N GLY A 8 -14.94 12.37 11.72
CA GLY A 8 -16.21 12.24 11.03
C GLY A 8 -16.42 10.86 10.42
N LEU A 9 -15.40 10.29 9.78
CA LEU A 9 -15.43 8.91 9.28
C LEU A 9 -15.55 7.89 10.42
N GLY A 10 -14.79 8.04 11.50
CA GLY A 10 -14.91 7.18 12.68
C GLY A 10 -16.32 7.19 13.27
N ASP A 11 -16.97 8.35 13.33
CA ASP A 11 -18.34 8.48 13.84
C ASP A 11 -19.37 7.80 12.95
N VAL A 12 -19.22 7.83 11.63
CA VAL A 12 -20.08 7.08 10.69
C VAL A 12 -19.95 5.58 10.92
N TYR A 13 -18.74 5.05 11.10
CA TYR A 13 -18.52 3.63 11.37
C TYR A 13 -19.11 3.19 12.72
N LYS A 14 -19.01 4.00 13.75
CA LYS A 14 -19.56 3.69 15.09
C LYS A 14 -21.07 3.53 15.14
N ARG A 15 -21.79 4.07 14.16
CA ARG A 15 -23.27 4.05 14.14
C ARG A 15 -23.87 2.75 13.61
N GLN A 16 -23.07 1.85 13.06
CA GLN A 16 -23.54 0.61 12.43
C GLN A 16 -24.19 -0.41 13.37
N GLY A 17 -24.07 -0.27 14.66
CA GLY A 17 -24.73 -1.10 15.66
C GLY A 17 -25.91 -0.40 16.38
N LEU A 18 -26.36 0.75 15.90
CA LEU A 18 -27.52 1.47 16.43
C LEU A 18 -28.80 1.06 15.71
N SER A 19 -29.93 1.04 16.44
CA SER A 19 -31.23 0.74 15.85
C SER A 19 -31.63 1.76 14.79
N ASN A 20 -32.39 1.34 13.80
CA ASN A 20 -32.85 2.22 12.72
C ASN A 20 -33.68 3.41 13.30
N SER A 21 -34.46 3.19 14.36
CA SER A 21 -35.20 4.26 15.02
C SER A 21 -34.31 5.33 15.66
N VAL A 22 -33.15 4.95 16.18
CA VAL A 22 -32.14 5.90 16.69
C VAL A 22 -31.51 6.67 15.53
N ILE A 23 -31.17 5.97 14.44
CA ILE A 23 -30.57 6.58 13.27
C ILE A 23 -31.54 7.60 12.62
N GLU A 24 -32.78 7.22 12.37
CA GLU A 24 -33.79 8.09 11.78
C GLU A 24 -34.04 9.36 12.59
N LYS A 25 -34.03 9.22 13.92
CA LYS A 25 -34.32 10.34 14.83
C LYS A 25 -33.15 11.29 15.03
N TYR A 26 -31.93 10.76 15.19
CA TYR A 26 -30.76 11.55 15.63
C TYR A 26 -29.65 11.69 14.59
N PHE A 27 -29.64 10.82 13.57
CA PHE A 27 -28.56 10.73 12.57
C PHE A 27 -29.13 10.56 11.17
N THR A 28 -30.17 11.30 10.82
CA THR A 28 -30.87 11.26 9.55
C THR A 28 -29.90 11.24 8.35
N GLY A 29 -30.09 10.31 7.41
CA GLY A 29 -29.22 10.11 6.26
C GLY A 29 -28.00 9.21 6.51
N THR A 30 -27.74 8.81 7.76
CA THR A 30 -26.72 7.79 8.06
C THR A 30 -27.32 6.39 7.91
N GLN A 31 -26.54 5.44 7.42
CA GLN A 31 -26.99 4.05 7.28
C GLN A 31 -26.56 3.20 8.48
N SER A 32 -27.45 2.30 8.91
CA SER A 32 -27.14 1.21 9.85
C SER A 32 -27.60 -0.11 9.23
N LYS A 33 -26.67 -0.85 8.63
CA LYS A 33 -26.99 -2.04 7.82
C LYS A 33 -27.64 -3.17 8.64
N LEU A 34 -27.14 -3.37 9.87
CA LEU A 34 -27.59 -4.45 10.76
C LEU A 34 -28.57 -3.97 11.83
N SER A 35 -28.97 -2.68 11.84
CA SER A 35 -29.70 -2.13 12.97
C SER A 35 -28.93 -2.37 14.28
N GLY A 36 -29.61 -2.46 15.42
CA GLY A 36 -28.93 -2.78 16.69
C GLY A 36 -29.63 -2.21 17.93
N ILE A 37 -28.83 -1.67 18.86
CA ILE A 37 -29.28 -1.26 20.18
C ILE A 37 -30.06 0.06 20.16
N SER A 38 -31.04 0.16 21.07
CA SER A 38 -31.82 1.37 21.27
C SER A 38 -31.16 2.34 22.26
N ILE A 39 -31.67 3.57 22.34
CA ILE A 39 -31.23 4.56 23.34
C ILE A 39 -31.46 4.07 24.76
N GLU A 40 -32.60 3.40 25.01
CA GLU A 40 -32.95 2.87 26.32
C GLU A 40 -31.93 1.80 26.77
N GLN A 41 -31.47 0.99 25.84
CA GLN A 41 -30.43 0.00 26.14
C GLN A 41 -29.08 0.64 26.42
N ILE A 42 -28.72 1.70 25.70
CA ILE A 42 -27.51 2.50 25.98
C ILE A 42 -27.59 3.15 27.36
N ASP A 43 -28.72 3.77 27.70
CA ASP A 43 -28.94 4.38 28.99
C ASP A 43 -28.87 3.37 30.15
N LYS A 44 -29.49 2.19 29.98
CA LYS A 44 -29.40 1.10 30.96
C LYS A 44 -27.96 0.66 31.20
N GLU A 45 -27.16 0.49 30.16
CA GLU A 45 -25.74 0.12 30.27
C GLU A 45 -24.92 1.25 30.94
N ASN A 46 -25.21 2.50 30.61
CA ASN A 46 -24.52 3.64 31.18
C ASN A 46 -24.79 3.74 32.66
N LYS A 47 -26.07 3.57 33.09
CA LYS A 47 -26.45 3.50 34.48
C LYS A 47 -25.81 2.34 35.25
N ALA A 48 -25.73 1.16 34.62
CA ALA A 48 -25.05 0.00 35.21
C ALA A 48 -23.55 0.24 35.44
N ARG A 49 -22.89 0.97 34.54
CA ARG A 49 -21.46 1.35 34.69
C ARG A 49 -21.22 2.39 35.80
N GLN A 50 -22.22 3.13 36.17
CA GLN A 50 -22.14 4.16 37.24
C GLN A 50 -22.52 3.62 38.60
N SER A 51 -23.05 2.38 38.72
CA SER A 51 -23.37 1.76 40.00
C SER A 51 -22.11 1.20 40.67
N ASP A 52 -22.09 1.22 42.01
CA ASP A 52 -20.95 0.70 42.79
C ASP A 52 -20.74 -0.80 42.65
N ASP A 53 -21.75 -1.54 42.16
CA ASP A 53 -21.70 -2.98 41.84
C ASP A 53 -21.27 -3.25 40.37
N SER A 54 -20.80 -2.26 39.64
CA SER A 54 -20.38 -2.48 38.26
C SER A 54 -19.02 -3.17 38.18
N ASP A 55 -18.94 -4.25 37.39
CA ASP A 55 -17.68 -4.83 36.95
C ASP A 55 -16.94 -3.79 36.09
N TYR A 56 -16.15 -2.94 36.73
CA TYR A 56 -15.39 -1.90 36.06
C TYR A 56 -14.25 -2.51 35.29
N LEU A 57 -14.25 -2.36 33.94
CA LEU A 57 -13.15 -2.80 33.13
C LEU A 57 -11.91 -1.97 33.41
N GLU A 58 -10.78 -2.64 33.63
CA GLU A 58 -9.51 -1.98 33.86
C GLU A 58 -9.14 -1.04 32.70
N SER A 59 -8.61 0.14 33.02
CA SER A 59 -8.16 1.11 32.05
C SER A 59 -7.13 0.50 31.07
N GLY A 60 -7.32 0.69 29.76
CA GLY A 60 -6.47 0.14 28.73
C GLY A 60 -6.78 -1.31 28.32
N SER A 61 -7.75 -1.97 28.96
CA SER A 61 -8.12 -3.35 28.62
C SER A 61 -8.67 -3.53 27.21
N VAL A 62 -9.20 -2.51 26.59
CA VAL A 62 -9.69 -2.52 25.20
C VAL A 62 -8.53 -2.74 24.19
N PHE A 63 -7.36 -2.21 24.47
CA PHE A 63 -6.20 -2.31 23.57
C PHE A 63 -5.24 -3.43 23.94
N GLN A 64 -4.98 -3.61 25.22
CA GLN A 64 -4.13 -4.67 25.78
C GLN A 64 -4.96 -5.57 26.68
N TRP A 65 -4.67 -6.86 26.66
CA TRP A 65 -5.29 -7.78 27.59
C TRP A 65 -4.94 -7.45 29.05
N ARG A 66 -5.93 -7.51 29.93
CA ARG A 66 -5.82 -7.42 31.38
C ARG A 66 -6.64 -8.53 32.00
N GLN A 67 -6.19 -9.03 33.15
CA GLN A 67 -6.82 -10.20 33.80
C GLN A 67 -8.30 -9.99 34.13
N GLN A 68 -8.67 -8.80 34.53
CA GLN A 68 -10.06 -8.40 34.86
C GLN A 68 -10.68 -7.48 33.81
N GLY A 69 -10.00 -7.33 32.67
CA GLY A 69 -10.44 -6.43 31.61
C GLY A 69 -11.30 -7.09 30.57
N GLN A 70 -11.47 -6.40 29.46
CA GLN A 70 -12.22 -6.88 28.31
C GLN A 70 -11.60 -8.16 27.75
N HIS A 71 -12.46 -9.08 27.31
CA HIS A 71 -12.02 -10.32 26.69
C HIS A 71 -11.29 -10.06 25.37
N HIS A 72 -10.15 -10.74 25.17
CA HIS A 72 -9.38 -10.77 23.92
C HIS A 72 -9.27 -12.20 23.40
N ALA A 73 -9.43 -12.39 22.09
CA ALA A 73 -9.19 -13.69 21.43
C ALA A 73 -7.74 -14.16 21.63
N PHE A 74 -6.78 -13.23 21.58
CA PHE A 74 -5.41 -13.48 21.99
C PHE A 74 -5.18 -13.00 23.43
N ASN A 75 -5.02 -13.93 24.31
CA ASN A 75 -4.67 -13.77 25.73
C ASN A 75 -3.54 -14.76 26.08
N PRO A 76 -2.90 -14.70 27.23
CA PRO A 76 -1.76 -15.56 27.57
C PRO A 76 -2.02 -17.03 27.32
N ARG A 77 -3.21 -17.55 27.61
CA ARG A 77 -3.56 -18.96 27.40
C ARG A 77 -3.69 -19.31 25.92
N THR A 78 -4.39 -18.50 25.13
CA THR A 78 -4.59 -18.80 23.70
C THR A 78 -3.31 -18.59 22.90
N ILE A 79 -2.47 -17.62 23.25
CA ILE A 79 -1.13 -17.43 22.67
C ILE A 79 -0.27 -18.67 22.95
N PHE A 80 -0.22 -19.13 24.20
CA PHE A 80 0.52 -20.35 24.58
C PHE A 80 0.05 -21.57 23.75
N LEU A 81 -1.26 -21.83 23.73
CA LEU A 81 -1.81 -22.97 23.00
C LEU A 81 -1.43 -22.94 21.52
N LEU A 82 -1.59 -21.77 20.85
CA LEU A 82 -1.29 -21.65 19.44
C LEU A 82 0.20 -21.80 19.12
N GLN A 83 1.08 -21.15 19.90
CA GLN A 83 2.52 -21.24 19.69
C GLN A 83 3.04 -22.66 19.88
N HIS A 84 2.60 -23.36 20.94
CA HIS A 84 3.00 -24.75 21.20
C HIS A 84 2.46 -25.69 20.14
N ALA A 85 1.18 -25.60 19.78
CA ALA A 85 0.61 -26.40 18.71
C ALA A 85 1.45 -26.34 17.43
N CYS A 86 1.80 -25.12 17.00
CA CYS A 86 2.55 -24.93 15.76
C CYS A 86 4.03 -25.33 15.86
N ARG A 87 4.66 -25.19 17.04
CA ARG A 87 6.08 -25.60 17.25
C ARG A 87 6.25 -27.11 17.30
N GLU A 88 5.34 -27.79 17.98
CA GLU A 88 5.37 -29.24 18.19
C GLU A 88 4.64 -30.01 17.07
N ASN A 89 4.03 -29.31 16.12
CA ASN A 89 3.15 -29.88 15.09
C ASN A 89 2.00 -30.72 15.67
N ASP A 90 1.38 -30.22 16.76
CA ASP A 90 0.30 -30.89 17.50
C ASP A 90 -1.06 -30.33 17.11
N TYR A 91 -1.77 -31.08 16.24
CA TYR A 91 -3.11 -30.70 15.79
C TYR A 91 -4.17 -30.76 16.91
N GLU A 92 -4.05 -31.71 17.85
CA GLU A 92 -4.98 -31.79 18.98
C GLU A 92 -4.85 -30.58 19.92
N LEU A 93 -3.64 -30.05 20.07
CA LEU A 93 -3.42 -28.83 20.83
C LEU A 93 -3.99 -27.61 20.07
N PHE A 94 -3.89 -27.60 18.74
CA PHE A 94 -4.55 -26.58 17.90
C PHE A 94 -6.09 -26.65 18.03
N LYS A 95 -6.68 -27.84 18.05
CA LYS A 95 -8.13 -27.97 18.30
C LYS A 95 -8.55 -27.42 19.66
N LYS A 96 -7.72 -27.58 20.71
CA LYS A 96 -7.96 -26.94 22.01
C LYS A 96 -7.91 -25.40 21.91
N PHE A 97 -6.96 -24.86 21.14
CA PHE A 97 -6.92 -23.42 20.84
C PHE A 97 -8.19 -22.97 20.11
N SER A 98 -8.54 -23.61 19.00
CA SER A 98 -9.73 -23.30 18.20
C SER A 98 -11.00 -23.35 19.04
N LYS A 99 -11.19 -24.43 19.82
CA LYS A 99 -12.32 -24.55 20.74
C LYS A 99 -12.35 -23.40 21.76
N THR A 100 -11.21 -23.01 22.32
CA THR A 100 -11.13 -21.92 23.32
C THR A 100 -11.49 -20.57 22.71
N VAL A 101 -11.03 -20.30 21.46
CA VAL A 101 -11.32 -19.09 20.73
C VAL A 101 -12.80 -19.00 20.30
N ASN A 102 -13.41 -20.12 19.94
CA ASN A 102 -14.77 -20.18 19.40
C ASN A 102 -15.86 -20.43 20.45
N LEU A 103 -15.50 -20.74 21.71
CA LEU A 103 -16.47 -21.20 22.72
C LEU A 103 -17.30 -20.02 23.28
N LYS A 104 -18.65 -20.10 23.13
CA LYS A 104 -19.65 -19.23 23.78
C LYS A 104 -19.41 -17.72 23.62
N ARG A 105 -19.08 -17.27 22.41
CA ARG A 105 -18.70 -15.87 22.16
C ARG A 105 -19.70 -15.14 21.30
N THR A 106 -19.80 -13.84 21.55
CA THR A 106 -20.62 -12.89 20.80
C THR A 106 -19.83 -11.62 20.46
N ASP A 107 -18.50 -11.72 20.49
CA ASP A 107 -17.57 -10.60 20.28
C ASP A 107 -17.24 -10.35 18.78
N HIS A 108 -17.62 -11.29 17.89
CA HIS A 108 -17.53 -11.13 16.45
C HIS A 108 -18.88 -11.47 15.81
N ILE A 109 -19.22 -10.81 14.70
CA ILE A 109 -20.49 -11.01 13.98
C ILE A 109 -20.67 -12.46 13.56
N ARG A 110 -19.62 -13.10 13.03
CA ARG A 110 -19.64 -14.51 12.63
C ARG A 110 -20.00 -15.47 13.76
N HIS A 111 -19.76 -15.11 15.01
CA HIS A 111 -20.17 -15.92 16.17
C HIS A 111 -21.67 -15.85 16.46
N LEU A 112 -22.40 -14.93 15.80
CA LEU A 112 -23.85 -14.85 15.88
C LEU A 112 -24.54 -15.76 14.85
N LEU A 113 -23.75 -16.41 13.99
CA LEU A 113 -24.16 -17.36 12.98
C LEU A 113 -23.73 -18.78 13.39
N GLU A 114 -24.45 -19.77 12.90
CA GLU A 114 -24.09 -21.18 12.97
C GLU A 114 -24.47 -21.90 11.67
N PHE A 115 -23.74 -22.95 11.34
CA PHE A 115 -24.09 -23.83 10.23
C PHE A 115 -25.27 -24.71 10.60
N LYS A 116 -26.20 -24.91 9.64
CA LYS A 116 -27.30 -25.86 9.76
C LYS A 116 -26.77 -27.29 9.73
N THR A 117 -27.34 -28.15 10.53
CA THR A 117 -26.98 -29.59 10.52
C THR A 117 -27.33 -30.23 9.17
N ARG A 118 -26.38 -30.97 8.61
CA ARG A 118 -26.52 -31.73 7.35
C ARG A 118 -26.03 -33.15 7.48
N GLN A 119 -26.25 -33.97 6.46
CA GLN A 119 -25.67 -35.30 6.35
C GLN A 119 -24.18 -35.16 6.07
N SER A 120 -23.34 -35.70 6.93
CA SER A 120 -21.88 -35.69 6.76
C SER A 120 -21.43 -36.71 5.70
N ILE A 121 -20.26 -36.43 5.14
CA ILE A 121 -19.52 -37.35 4.27
C ILE A 121 -18.20 -37.77 4.93
N ASP A 122 -17.55 -38.78 4.40
CA ASP A 122 -16.23 -39.18 4.84
C ASP A 122 -15.20 -38.10 4.46
N ILE A 123 -14.31 -37.75 5.36
CA ILE A 123 -13.30 -36.70 5.16
C ILE A 123 -12.32 -37.01 4.01
N SER A 124 -12.16 -38.30 3.65
CA SER A 124 -11.32 -38.70 2.51
C SER A 124 -11.87 -38.22 1.17
N ARG A 125 -13.17 -37.88 1.08
CA ARG A 125 -13.81 -37.31 -0.10
C ARG A 125 -13.56 -35.80 -0.23
N VAL A 126 -13.17 -35.14 0.85
CA VAL A 126 -12.92 -33.69 0.85
C VAL A 126 -11.55 -33.42 0.25
N GLU A 127 -11.44 -32.39 -0.57
CA GLU A 127 -10.18 -31.95 -1.17
C GLU A 127 -9.04 -31.90 -0.14
N PRO A 128 -7.81 -32.23 -0.53
CA PRO A 128 -6.70 -32.33 0.42
C PRO A 128 -6.28 -30.94 0.93
N ALA A 129 -5.78 -30.88 2.16
CA ALA A 129 -5.30 -29.65 2.78
C ALA A 129 -4.25 -28.93 1.92
N SER A 130 -3.44 -29.68 1.15
CA SER A 130 -2.44 -29.13 0.22
C SER A 130 -3.04 -28.29 -0.91
N GLU A 131 -4.29 -28.51 -1.29
CA GLU A 131 -5.00 -27.66 -2.25
C GLU A 131 -5.63 -26.44 -1.55
N ILE A 132 -6.19 -26.65 -0.36
CA ILE A 132 -6.82 -25.57 0.43
C ILE A 132 -5.82 -24.47 0.79
N VAL A 133 -4.61 -24.83 1.24
CA VAL A 133 -3.58 -23.84 1.67
C VAL A 133 -3.13 -22.90 0.54
N LYS A 134 -3.34 -23.26 -0.73
CA LYS A 134 -3.06 -22.39 -1.87
C LYS A 134 -4.00 -21.16 -1.94
N ARG A 135 -5.14 -21.20 -1.25
CA ARG A 135 -6.10 -20.10 -1.10
C ARG A 135 -5.74 -19.15 0.05
N PHE A 136 -4.66 -19.45 0.80
CA PHE A 136 -4.26 -18.67 1.96
C PHE A 136 -3.18 -17.66 1.61
N ASN A 137 -3.38 -16.43 2.08
CA ASN A 137 -2.46 -15.32 1.89
C ASN A 137 -2.03 -14.74 3.24
N THR A 138 -0.85 -14.12 3.33
CA THR A 138 -0.60 -13.25 4.47
C THR A 138 -1.25 -11.88 4.23
N GLY A 139 -1.78 -11.27 5.28
CA GLY A 139 -2.16 -9.87 5.22
C GLY A 139 -0.95 -8.97 4.95
N ALA A 140 -1.20 -7.79 4.39
CA ALA A 140 -0.16 -6.82 4.07
C ALA A 140 0.52 -6.28 5.34
N MET A 141 1.73 -6.75 5.61
CA MET A 141 2.56 -6.34 6.74
C MET A 141 3.89 -5.81 6.20
N SER A 142 4.09 -4.49 6.24
CA SER A 142 5.21 -3.85 5.56
C SER A 142 6.55 -4.07 6.26
N TYR A 143 7.61 -4.23 5.46
CA TYR A 143 8.99 -4.15 5.92
C TYR A 143 9.25 -2.77 6.54
N GLY A 144 9.78 -2.76 7.75
CA GLY A 144 9.91 -1.58 8.58
C GLY A 144 8.86 -1.51 9.69
N SER A 145 7.60 -1.92 9.46
CA SER A 145 6.63 -2.12 10.54
C SER A 145 6.89 -3.43 11.30
N ILE A 146 7.26 -4.50 10.59
CA ILE A 146 7.81 -5.75 11.13
C ILE A 146 9.28 -5.89 10.76
N SER A 147 10.00 -6.77 11.45
CA SER A 147 11.42 -7.05 11.20
C SER A 147 11.64 -7.77 9.86
N ALA A 148 12.86 -7.70 9.33
CA ALA A 148 13.26 -8.46 8.15
C ALA A 148 13.06 -9.96 8.36
N GLU A 149 13.48 -10.47 9.51
CA GLU A 149 13.37 -11.89 9.88
C GLU A 149 11.92 -12.37 9.84
N ALA A 150 10.99 -11.61 10.41
CA ALA A 150 9.57 -11.96 10.38
C ALA A 150 8.99 -11.88 8.96
N HIS A 151 9.35 -10.84 8.19
CA HIS A 151 8.86 -10.63 6.84
C HIS A 151 9.33 -11.72 5.87
N GLU A 152 10.61 -12.09 5.92
CA GLU A 152 11.21 -13.15 5.11
C GLU A 152 10.70 -14.54 5.48
N THR A 153 10.57 -14.81 6.79
CA THR A 153 10.05 -16.11 7.29
C THR A 153 8.62 -16.37 6.82
N LEU A 154 7.77 -15.32 6.79
CA LEU A 154 6.42 -15.41 6.24
C LEU A 154 6.45 -15.74 4.74
N ALA A 155 7.32 -15.08 3.97
CA ALA A 155 7.45 -15.35 2.54
C ALA A 155 7.93 -16.79 2.27
N GLN A 156 8.94 -17.26 3.00
CA GLN A 156 9.43 -18.63 2.91
C GLN A 156 8.32 -19.66 3.20
N ALA A 157 7.56 -19.45 4.29
CA ALA A 157 6.48 -20.36 4.66
C ALA A 157 5.40 -20.45 3.57
N MET A 158 4.94 -19.31 3.08
CA MET A 158 3.88 -19.28 2.08
C MET A 158 4.34 -19.86 0.73
N ASN A 159 5.59 -19.59 0.32
CA ASN A 159 6.14 -20.17 -0.90
C ASN A 159 6.25 -21.70 -0.82
N GLN A 160 6.54 -22.28 0.36
CA GLN A 160 6.61 -23.74 0.57
C GLN A 160 5.25 -24.42 0.37
N ILE A 161 4.15 -23.77 0.72
CA ILE A 161 2.80 -24.36 0.65
C ILE A 161 2.02 -23.96 -0.61
N GLY A 162 2.63 -23.16 -1.49
CA GLY A 162 1.96 -22.62 -2.68
C GLY A 162 0.94 -21.51 -2.41
N GLY A 163 0.89 -20.99 -1.16
CA GLY A 163 0.16 -19.79 -0.79
C GLY A 163 0.92 -18.52 -1.19
N LYS A 164 0.42 -17.36 -0.78
CA LYS A 164 1.02 -16.08 -1.16
C LYS A 164 1.33 -15.22 0.08
N SER A 165 2.56 -14.71 0.20
CA SER A 165 2.88 -13.65 1.15
C SER A 165 2.74 -12.28 0.49
N ASN A 166 2.39 -11.27 1.30
CA ASN A 166 2.21 -9.89 0.86
C ASN A 166 3.36 -9.02 1.39
N SER A 167 4.04 -8.30 0.49
CA SER A 167 5.14 -7.39 0.84
C SER A 167 4.71 -6.23 1.75
N GLY A 168 3.41 -5.90 1.75
CA GLY A 168 2.95 -4.62 2.29
C GLY A 168 3.46 -3.43 1.47
N GLU A 169 3.11 -2.23 1.91
CA GLU A 169 3.46 -0.98 1.21
C GLU A 169 4.95 -0.57 1.34
N GLY A 170 5.72 -1.30 2.09
CA GLY A 170 7.13 -0.98 2.37
C GLY A 170 8.12 -1.38 1.27
N GLY A 171 7.66 -2.11 0.26
CA GLY A 171 8.56 -2.75 -0.68
C GLY A 171 9.30 -3.94 -0.08
N GLU A 172 10.29 -4.44 -0.76
CA GLU A 172 11.23 -5.44 -0.27
C GLU A 172 12.59 -5.28 -0.94
N ASP A 173 13.62 -5.73 -0.27
CA ASP A 173 15.00 -5.67 -0.74
C ASP A 173 15.18 -6.57 -1.98
N SER A 174 15.86 -6.08 -3.02
CA SER A 174 16.07 -6.79 -4.28
C SER A 174 16.91 -8.07 -4.11
N SER A 175 17.77 -8.14 -3.10
CA SER A 175 18.54 -9.37 -2.79
C SER A 175 17.64 -10.59 -2.49
N ARG A 176 16.35 -10.37 -2.19
CA ARG A 176 15.36 -11.42 -1.97
C ARG A 176 14.85 -12.05 -3.25
N TYR A 177 15.08 -11.42 -4.42
CA TYR A 177 14.55 -11.90 -5.71
C TYR A 177 15.29 -13.13 -6.23
N GLU A 178 16.46 -13.41 -5.69
CA GLU A 178 17.19 -14.63 -5.97
C GLU A 178 16.79 -15.77 -5.03
N ILE A 179 16.65 -16.98 -5.61
CA ILE A 179 16.49 -18.17 -4.80
C ILE A 179 17.81 -18.42 -4.07
N GLN A 180 17.72 -18.56 -2.77
CA GLN A 180 18.90 -18.72 -1.92
C GLN A 180 19.63 -20.06 -2.21
N LYS A 181 20.91 -20.14 -1.86
CA LYS A 181 21.74 -21.34 -2.08
C LYS A 181 21.19 -22.61 -1.45
N ASP A 182 20.43 -22.49 -0.37
CA ASP A 182 19.74 -23.59 0.32
C ASP A 182 18.39 -23.95 -0.32
N GLY A 183 18.03 -23.32 -1.45
CA GLY A 183 16.76 -23.53 -2.14
C GLY A 183 15.59 -22.73 -1.56
N SER A 184 15.80 -21.96 -0.49
CA SER A 184 14.72 -21.14 0.08
C SER A 184 14.37 -19.94 -0.79
N ASN A 185 13.08 -19.66 -0.89
CA ASN A 185 12.52 -18.54 -1.65
C ASN A 185 11.91 -17.53 -0.67
N LYS A 186 12.48 -16.32 -0.64
CA LYS A 186 12.07 -15.22 0.24
C LYS A 186 11.21 -14.15 -0.47
N ILE A 187 10.87 -14.35 -1.74
CA ILE A 187 10.10 -13.40 -2.54
C ILE A 187 8.67 -13.36 -2.02
N SER A 188 8.13 -12.17 -1.75
CA SER A 188 6.71 -12.00 -1.52
C SER A 188 5.94 -12.11 -2.82
N ALA A 189 5.02 -13.06 -2.92
CA ALA A 189 4.26 -13.32 -4.15
C ALA A 189 3.29 -12.17 -4.49
N ILE A 190 2.76 -11.50 -3.46
CA ILE A 190 1.91 -10.32 -3.61
C ILE A 190 2.77 -9.07 -3.38
N LYS A 191 2.86 -8.22 -4.42
CA LYS A 191 3.51 -6.91 -4.33
C LYS A 191 2.46 -5.84 -4.12
N GLN A 192 2.47 -5.15 -2.96
CA GLN A 192 1.51 -4.10 -2.70
C GLN A 192 1.98 -2.77 -3.27
N VAL A 193 1.08 -2.07 -3.93
CA VAL A 193 1.23 -0.71 -4.44
C VAL A 193 0.35 0.22 -3.62
N ALA A 194 0.98 1.20 -2.96
CA ALA A 194 0.30 2.16 -2.11
C ALA A 194 0.75 3.57 -2.48
N SER A 195 -0.06 4.29 -3.19
CA SER A 195 0.21 5.67 -3.59
C SER A 195 1.52 5.87 -4.39
N GLY A 196 2.02 4.82 -5.08
CA GLY A 196 3.22 4.89 -5.91
C GLY A 196 4.51 5.18 -5.14
N ARG A 197 4.55 4.88 -3.84
CA ARG A 197 5.64 5.16 -2.93
C ARG A 197 6.22 3.88 -2.34
N PHE A 198 7.30 3.97 -1.57
CA PHE A 198 7.87 2.85 -0.84
C PHE A 198 8.49 1.77 -1.74
N GLY A 199 9.33 2.18 -2.69
CA GLY A 199 10.13 1.26 -3.49
C GLY A 199 9.36 0.52 -4.58
N VAL A 200 8.33 1.12 -5.16
CA VAL A 200 7.66 0.59 -6.34
C VAL A 200 8.47 0.92 -7.59
N THR A 201 9.37 0.00 -7.96
CA THR A 201 10.19 0.09 -9.17
C THR A 201 9.68 -0.88 -10.24
N SER A 202 10.16 -0.73 -11.48
CA SER A 202 9.86 -1.67 -12.55
C SER A 202 10.30 -3.10 -12.18
N ASP A 203 11.49 -3.26 -11.60
CA ASP A 203 12.00 -4.55 -11.12
C ASP A 203 11.11 -5.16 -10.02
N TYR A 204 10.69 -4.37 -9.04
CA TYR A 204 9.75 -4.81 -8.01
C TYR A 204 8.47 -5.39 -8.61
N LEU A 205 7.91 -4.75 -9.63
CA LEU A 205 6.68 -5.21 -10.29
C LEU A 205 6.90 -6.50 -11.07
N GLN A 206 8.09 -6.74 -11.66
CA GLN A 206 8.38 -7.97 -12.39
C GLN A 206 8.36 -9.23 -11.52
N HIS A 207 8.67 -9.09 -10.24
CA HIS A 207 8.73 -10.20 -9.29
C HIS A 207 7.39 -10.49 -8.61
N ALA A 208 6.28 -9.89 -9.07
CA ALA A 208 4.95 -10.14 -8.56
C ALA A 208 4.25 -11.31 -9.28
N LYS A 209 3.62 -12.21 -8.50
CA LYS A 209 2.56 -13.10 -8.99
C LYS A 209 1.18 -12.40 -8.93
N GLU A 210 1.03 -11.47 -7.99
CA GLU A 210 -0.14 -10.63 -7.83
C GLU A 210 0.31 -9.23 -7.40
N ILE A 211 -0.26 -8.20 -8.04
CA ILE A 211 -0.04 -6.81 -7.67
C ILE A 211 -1.30 -6.32 -6.96
N GLN A 212 -1.15 -5.82 -5.74
CA GLN A 212 -2.27 -5.39 -4.92
C GLN A 212 -2.29 -3.87 -4.77
N ILE A 213 -3.28 -3.21 -5.34
CA ILE A 213 -3.55 -1.78 -5.18
C ILE A 213 -4.21 -1.57 -3.82
N LYS A 214 -3.54 -0.83 -2.92
CA LYS A 214 -4.08 -0.48 -1.61
C LYS A 214 -4.81 0.86 -1.69
N VAL A 215 -6.13 0.84 -1.72
CA VAL A 215 -6.95 2.07 -1.65
C VAL A 215 -7.06 2.58 -0.22
N ALA A 216 -7.27 1.68 0.75
CA ALA A 216 -7.33 1.99 2.17
C ALA A 216 -6.97 0.76 3.02
N GLN A 217 -6.95 0.90 4.36
CA GLN A 217 -6.71 -0.22 5.26
C GLN A 217 -7.76 -0.28 6.36
N GLY A 218 -8.21 -1.49 6.71
CA GLY A 218 -9.35 -1.73 7.61
C GLY A 218 -9.16 -1.14 9.01
N ALA A 219 -7.95 -1.21 9.58
CA ALA A 219 -7.68 -0.73 10.93
C ALA A 219 -7.78 0.80 11.09
N LYS A 220 -7.52 1.57 10.04
CA LYS A 220 -7.58 3.04 10.06
C LYS A 220 -7.94 3.61 8.68
N PRO A 221 -9.17 3.47 8.25
CA PRO A 221 -9.58 3.76 6.87
C PRO A 221 -9.45 5.23 6.46
N GLY A 222 -9.46 6.16 7.38
CA GLY A 222 -9.36 7.60 7.11
C GLY A 222 -7.95 8.20 7.21
N GLU A 223 -6.99 7.51 7.83
CA GLU A 223 -5.64 8.04 8.07
C GLU A 223 -4.58 7.43 7.13
N GLY A 224 -4.79 6.19 6.70
CA GLY A 224 -3.87 5.48 5.82
C GLY A 224 -2.59 4.97 6.48
N GLY A 225 -1.53 4.79 5.68
CA GLY A 225 -0.24 4.26 6.12
C GLY A 225 0.60 5.28 6.88
N GLN A 226 1.38 4.80 7.84
CA GLN A 226 2.34 5.60 8.60
C GLN A 226 3.50 4.71 9.05
N LEU A 227 4.73 5.26 9.05
CA LEU A 227 5.87 4.68 9.72
C LEU A 227 6.58 5.78 10.51
N PRO A 228 6.73 5.66 11.85
CA PRO A 228 7.41 6.68 12.64
C PRO A 228 8.90 6.76 12.29
N GLY A 229 9.49 7.93 12.39
CA GLY A 229 10.91 8.15 12.07
C GLY A 229 11.85 7.23 12.85
N SER A 230 11.52 6.92 14.10
CA SER A 230 12.27 5.97 14.94
C SER A 230 12.38 4.55 14.37
N LYS A 231 11.54 4.18 13.40
CA LYS A 231 11.59 2.89 12.67
C LYS A 231 12.15 3.02 11.26
N VAL A 232 12.47 4.23 10.81
CA VAL A 232 13.07 4.47 9.48
C VAL A 232 14.60 4.44 9.61
N TYR A 233 15.13 3.27 9.91
CA TYR A 233 16.57 2.99 9.92
C TYR A 233 17.18 3.11 8.50
N PRO A 234 18.49 3.21 8.34
CA PRO A 234 19.12 3.35 7.02
C PRO A 234 18.66 2.31 6.00
N TRP A 235 18.63 1.03 6.36
CA TRP A 235 18.17 -0.06 5.49
C TRP A 235 16.67 -0.01 5.15
N ILE A 236 15.85 0.59 6.01
CA ILE A 236 14.43 0.83 5.72
C ILE A 236 14.27 2.02 4.79
N ALA A 237 15.05 3.08 5.02
CA ALA A 237 15.05 4.27 4.18
C ALA A 237 15.47 3.93 2.74
N GLU A 238 16.50 3.12 2.57
CA GLU A 238 16.98 2.63 1.27
C GLU A 238 15.88 1.89 0.51
N THR A 239 15.29 0.84 1.11
CA THR A 239 14.20 0.05 0.49
C THR A 239 12.99 0.91 0.13
N ARG A 240 12.73 1.98 0.89
CA ARG A 240 11.55 2.84 0.70
C ARG A 240 11.81 4.11 -0.12
N GLY A 241 13.01 4.33 -0.60
CA GLY A 241 13.38 5.55 -1.31
C GLY A 241 13.13 6.80 -0.44
N SER A 242 13.64 6.81 0.80
CA SER A 242 13.40 7.87 1.78
C SER A 242 14.65 8.17 2.60
N THR A 243 14.54 9.06 3.58
CA THR A 243 15.66 9.49 4.43
C THR A 243 15.56 8.85 5.81
N PRO A 244 16.67 8.32 6.38
CA PRO A 244 16.67 7.78 7.73
C PRO A 244 16.18 8.78 8.78
N GLY A 245 15.45 8.29 9.79
CA GLY A 245 14.96 9.11 10.90
C GLY A 245 13.73 9.97 10.59
N ILE A 246 13.34 10.10 9.34
CA ILE A 246 12.19 10.91 8.95
C ILE A 246 10.95 10.05 8.81
N GLY A 247 9.86 10.43 9.50
CA GLY A 247 8.59 9.73 9.47
C GLY A 247 7.95 9.72 8.09
N LEU A 248 7.31 8.61 7.75
CA LEU A 248 6.67 8.40 6.46
C LEU A 248 5.15 8.35 6.61
N ILE A 249 4.44 9.04 5.73
CA ILE A 249 2.97 9.10 5.70
C ILE A 249 2.48 8.66 4.33
N SER A 250 1.43 7.83 4.32
CA SER A 250 0.75 7.36 3.11
C SER A 250 -0.77 7.54 3.28
N PRO A 251 -1.27 8.78 3.14
CA PRO A 251 -2.68 9.04 3.34
C PRO A 251 -3.52 8.41 2.21
N PRO A 252 -4.77 7.98 2.49
CA PRO A 252 -5.78 7.71 1.48
C PRO A 252 -6.48 9.02 1.07
N PRO A 253 -7.08 9.09 -0.12
CA PRO A 253 -6.91 8.17 -1.22
C PRO A 253 -5.54 8.28 -1.90
N HIS A 254 -5.26 7.42 -2.86
CA HIS A 254 -4.12 7.62 -3.75
C HIS A 254 -4.25 8.95 -4.49
N HIS A 255 -3.12 9.66 -4.69
CA HIS A 255 -3.12 10.96 -5.37
C HIS A 255 -3.32 10.86 -6.89
N ASP A 256 -3.41 9.67 -7.43
CA ASP A 256 -3.68 9.36 -8.83
C ASP A 256 -5.05 8.66 -9.04
N ILE A 257 -5.85 8.46 -7.99
CA ILE A 257 -7.16 7.79 -8.08
C ILE A 257 -8.23 8.69 -7.48
N TYR A 258 -9.04 9.28 -8.35
CA TYR A 258 -10.18 10.14 -7.98
C TYR A 258 -11.51 9.62 -8.50
N SER A 259 -11.46 8.63 -9.41
CA SER A 259 -12.62 7.99 -10.01
C SER A 259 -12.34 6.50 -10.27
N ILE A 260 -13.36 5.76 -10.71
CA ILE A 260 -13.22 4.37 -11.17
C ILE A 260 -12.38 4.32 -12.47
N GLU A 261 -12.47 5.34 -13.30
CA GLU A 261 -11.70 5.45 -14.54
C GLU A 261 -10.19 5.60 -14.26
N ASP A 262 -9.81 6.41 -13.26
CA ASP A 262 -8.41 6.52 -12.82
C ASP A 262 -7.90 5.18 -12.27
N LEU A 263 -8.73 4.46 -11.51
CA LEU A 263 -8.41 3.12 -11.03
C LEU A 263 -8.25 2.14 -12.20
N ALA A 264 -9.11 2.22 -13.21
CA ALA A 264 -9.02 1.39 -14.42
C ALA A 264 -7.71 1.67 -15.17
N GLN A 265 -7.29 2.94 -15.24
CA GLN A 265 -5.99 3.30 -15.83
C GLN A 265 -4.83 2.71 -15.02
N LEU A 266 -4.83 2.82 -13.69
CA LEU A 266 -3.78 2.22 -12.87
C LEU A 266 -3.74 0.68 -13.00
N ILE A 267 -4.89 0.01 -13.08
CA ILE A 267 -4.96 -1.43 -13.34
C ILE A 267 -4.33 -1.76 -14.70
N HIS A 268 -4.62 -0.97 -15.72
CA HIS A 268 -4.05 -1.13 -17.05
C HIS A 268 -2.53 -0.89 -17.06
N ASP A 269 -2.04 0.18 -16.42
CA ASP A 269 -0.61 0.47 -16.26
C ASP A 269 0.14 -0.72 -15.62
N LEU A 270 -0.38 -1.24 -14.51
CA LEU A 270 0.24 -2.34 -13.78
C LEU A 270 0.19 -3.66 -14.56
N LYS A 271 -0.88 -3.87 -15.33
CA LYS A 271 -0.99 -5.05 -16.20
C LYS A 271 -0.03 -4.97 -17.38
N ASN A 272 0.24 -3.79 -17.93
CA ASN A 272 1.29 -3.57 -18.93
C ASN A 272 2.68 -3.75 -18.30
N ALA A 273 2.89 -3.27 -17.07
CA ALA A 273 4.14 -3.45 -16.35
C ALA A 273 4.43 -4.92 -16.02
N ASN A 274 3.42 -5.73 -15.69
CA ASN A 274 3.57 -7.18 -15.50
C ASN A 274 2.32 -7.93 -15.99
N ARG A 275 2.36 -8.38 -17.25
CA ARG A 275 1.25 -9.08 -17.93
C ARG A 275 0.83 -10.39 -17.26
N ARG A 276 1.72 -11.01 -16.47
CA ARG A 276 1.46 -12.32 -15.83
C ARG A 276 0.84 -12.20 -14.45
N ALA A 277 1.00 -11.06 -13.78
CA ALA A 277 0.46 -10.85 -12.45
C ALA A 277 -1.05 -10.61 -12.48
N ASP A 278 -1.77 -11.19 -11.53
CA ASP A 278 -3.13 -10.80 -11.24
C ASP A 278 -3.16 -9.41 -10.59
N ILE A 279 -4.16 -8.60 -10.91
CA ILE A 279 -4.32 -7.28 -10.27
C ILE A 279 -5.44 -7.36 -9.23
N ALA A 280 -5.06 -7.16 -7.98
CA ALA A 280 -5.98 -7.12 -6.84
C ALA A 280 -6.20 -5.68 -6.37
N VAL A 281 -7.42 -5.37 -5.94
CA VAL A 281 -7.74 -4.07 -5.31
C VAL A 281 -8.21 -4.31 -3.88
N LYS A 282 -7.48 -3.69 -2.93
CA LYS A 282 -7.81 -3.78 -1.50
C LYS A 282 -8.73 -2.63 -1.10
N LEU A 283 -9.94 -3.00 -0.74
CA LEU A 283 -10.98 -2.15 -0.17
C LEU A 283 -11.12 -2.42 1.33
N VAL A 284 -11.85 -1.56 2.02
CA VAL A 284 -12.17 -1.75 3.44
C VAL A 284 -13.65 -2.02 3.61
N SER A 285 -13.99 -2.82 4.62
CA SER A 285 -15.35 -3.03 5.04
C SER A 285 -15.96 -1.71 5.51
N LYS A 286 -16.91 -1.20 4.72
CA LYS A 286 -17.70 0.00 5.01
C LYS A 286 -19.03 -0.10 4.32
N THR A 287 -20.03 0.65 4.77
CA THR A 287 -21.31 0.73 4.08
C THR A 287 -21.12 1.33 2.68
N GLY A 288 -21.71 0.72 1.66
CA GLY A 288 -21.57 1.10 0.26
C GLY A 288 -20.34 0.50 -0.43
N VAL A 289 -19.57 -0.35 0.24
CA VAL A 289 -18.40 -1.02 -0.38
C VAL A 289 -18.79 -1.90 -1.56
N GLY A 290 -19.99 -2.48 -1.56
CA GLY A 290 -20.50 -3.27 -2.70
C GLY A 290 -20.61 -2.46 -3.99
N THR A 291 -21.04 -1.20 -3.92
CA THR A 291 -21.07 -0.29 -5.07
C THR A 291 -19.67 0.02 -5.58
N ILE A 292 -18.72 0.28 -4.66
CA ILE A 292 -17.31 0.50 -5.03
C ILE A 292 -16.75 -0.76 -5.69
N ALA A 293 -17.00 -1.94 -5.12
CA ALA A 293 -16.57 -3.22 -5.67
C ALA A 293 -17.13 -3.50 -7.06
N SER A 294 -18.36 -3.09 -7.34
CA SER A 294 -18.95 -3.18 -8.69
C SER A 294 -18.17 -2.31 -9.70
N GLY A 295 -17.77 -1.10 -9.29
CA GLY A 295 -16.89 -0.25 -10.10
C GLY A 295 -15.52 -0.91 -10.32
N VAL A 296 -14.92 -1.46 -9.29
CA VAL A 296 -13.61 -2.16 -9.35
C VAL A 296 -13.68 -3.38 -10.29
N ALA A 297 -14.76 -4.15 -10.25
CA ALA A 297 -14.97 -5.28 -11.17
C ALA A 297 -15.10 -4.81 -12.63
N LYS A 298 -15.75 -3.67 -12.87
CA LYS A 298 -15.85 -3.04 -14.20
C LYS A 298 -14.54 -2.44 -14.66
N ALA A 299 -13.66 -2.02 -13.72
CA ALA A 299 -12.31 -1.53 -14.00
C ALA A 299 -11.30 -2.66 -14.28
N PHE A 300 -11.74 -3.88 -14.48
CA PHE A 300 -10.96 -5.07 -14.83
C PHE A 300 -10.03 -5.61 -13.75
N ALA A 301 -10.27 -5.35 -12.47
CA ALA A 301 -9.55 -6.04 -11.41
C ALA A 301 -9.80 -7.56 -11.45
N ASP A 302 -8.73 -8.35 -11.20
CA ASP A 302 -8.83 -9.81 -11.12
C ASP A 302 -9.37 -10.27 -9.77
N LYS A 303 -9.08 -9.50 -8.71
CA LYS A 303 -9.45 -9.81 -7.33
C LYS A 303 -9.81 -8.55 -6.52
N ILE A 304 -10.74 -8.69 -5.59
CA ILE A 304 -11.11 -7.66 -4.62
C ILE A 304 -10.87 -8.21 -3.21
N VAL A 305 -10.12 -7.46 -2.41
CA VAL A 305 -9.86 -7.78 -1.00
C VAL A 305 -10.73 -6.90 -0.12
N ILE A 306 -11.57 -7.49 0.73
CA ILE A 306 -12.38 -6.78 1.72
C ILE A 306 -11.72 -6.90 3.09
N SER A 307 -11.15 -5.81 3.57
CA SER A 307 -10.38 -5.76 4.83
C SER A 307 -11.26 -5.29 5.99
N GLY A 308 -11.30 -6.08 7.07
CA GLY A 308 -12.01 -5.72 8.30
C GLY A 308 -11.21 -4.79 9.22
N TYR A 309 -11.89 -4.17 10.21
CA TYR A 309 -11.28 -3.27 11.19
C TYR A 309 -10.26 -3.96 12.10
N ASP A 310 -10.40 -5.24 12.33
CA ASP A 310 -9.60 -6.05 13.26
C ASP A 310 -8.17 -6.32 12.72
N GLY A 311 -7.77 -5.65 11.64
CA GLY A 311 -6.40 -5.61 11.17
C GLY A 311 -5.52 -4.86 12.17
N GLY A 312 -4.33 -5.39 12.46
CA GLY A 312 -3.33 -4.69 13.25
C GLY A 312 -2.56 -3.67 12.41
N THR A 313 -1.83 -2.80 13.09
CA THR A 313 -0.79 -1.99 12.47
C THR A 313 0.42 -1.97 13.39
N GLY A 314 1.58 -2.35 12.85
CA GLY A 314 2.84 -2.36 13.60
C GLY A 314 3.47 -0.99 13.79
N ALA A 315 2.83 0.08 13.35
CA ALA A 315 3.45 1.41 13.28
C ALA A 315 2.56 2.56 13.77
N SER A 316 1.28 2.34 14.02
CA SER A 316 0.35 3.43 14.37
C SER A 316 0.04 3.50 15.85
N PRO A 317 -0.17 4.71 16.40
CA PRO A 317 -0.58 4.90 17.77
C PRO A 317 -1.99 4.34 18.04
N LYS A 318 -2.31 4.11 19.31
CA LYS A 318 -3.59 3.55 19.76
C LYS A 318 -4.81 4.36 19.28
N THR A 319 -4.69 5.66 19.29
CA THR A 319 -5.76 6.59 18.90
C THR A 319 -6.19 6.47 17.45
N SER A 320 -5.27 6.07 16.57
CA SER A 320 -5.55 5.91 15.15
C SER A 320 -6.33 4.64 14.79
N ILE A 321 -6.23 3.59 15.61
CA ILE A 321 -6.83 2.28 15.34
C ILE A 321 -8.05 1.98 16.21
N GLN A 322 -8.32 2.81 17.20
CA GLN A 322 -9.41 2.59 18.13
C GLN A 322 -10.72 3.10 17.54
N HIS A 323 -11.72 2.23 17.44
CA HIS A 323 -13.08 2.54 16.99
C HIS A 323 -13.21 2.99 15.52
N ALA A 324 -12.26 2.65 14.65
CA ALA A 324 -12.36 2.89 13.21
C ALA A 324 -12.65 1.58 12.47
N GLY A 325 -13.29 1.67 11.28
CA GLY A 325 -13.59 0.53 10.41
C GLY A 325 -14.78 -0.33 10.86
N LEU A 326 -15.16 -1.28 10.01
CA LEU A 326 -16.23 -2.25 10.25
C LEU A 326 -15.70 -3.69 10.23
N PRO A 327 -16.44 -4.65 10.85
CA PRO A 327 -16.17 -6.07 10.69
C PRO A 327 -16.20 -6.50 9.21
N TRP A 328 -15.28 -7.38 8.81
CA TRP A 328 -15.21 -7.84 7.42
C TRP A 328 -16.48 -8.55 6.96
N GLU A 329 -17.21 -9.18 7.88
CA GLU A 329 -18.44 -9.91 7.60
C GLU A 329 -19.50 -9.02 6.93
N ILE A 330 -19.59 -7.75 7.35
CA ILE A 330 -20.54 -6.78 6.78
C ILE A 330 -20.13 -6.43 5.34
N GLY A 331 -18.87 -6.04 5.16
CA GLY A 331 -18.37 -5.60 3.86
C GLY A 331 -18.29 -6.73 2.84
N LEU A 332 -17.89 -7.94 3.26
CA LEU A 332 -17.82 -9.10 2.39
C LEU A 332 -19.23 -9.53 1.91
N ALA A 333 -20.19 -9.66 2.83
CA ALA A 333 -21.56 -10.01 2.47
C ALA A 333 -22.17 -8.97 1.52
N GLU A 334 -22.02 -7.67 1.83
CA GLU A 334 -22.49 -6.60 0.95
C GLU A 334 -21.84 -6.66 -0.44
N THR A 335 -20.54 -6.90 -0.50
CA THR A 335 -19.80 -7.00 -1.77
C THR A 335 -20.29 -8.18 -2.60
N HIS A 336 -20.36 -9.37 -1.99
CA HIS A 336 -20.81 -10.58 -2.68
C HIS A 336 -22.24 -10.42 -3.22
N GLN A 337 -23.16 -9.94 -2.38
CA GLN A 337 -24.56 -9.69 -2.75
C GLN A 337 -24.68 -8.67 -3.89
N THR A 338 -23.97 -7.54 -3.79
CA THR A 338 -24.02 -6.47 -4.79
C THR A 338 -23.44 -6.91 -6.14
N LEU A 339 -22.33 -7.66 -6.12
CA LEU A 339 -21.74 -8.21 -7.35
C LEU A 339 -22.67 -9.21 -8.04
N LYS A 340 -23.40 -10.04 -7.28
CA LYS A 340 -24.44 -10.94 -7.83
C LYS A 340 -25.58 -10.16 -8.46
N LEU A 341 -26.14 -9.17 -7.76
CA LEU A 341 -27.23 -8.30 -8.26
C LEU A 341 -26.88 -7.56 -9.54
N ASN A 342 -25.60 -7.35 -9.83
CA ASN A 342 -25.11 -6.64 -11.02
C ASN A 342 -24.47 -7.57 -12.07
N ASP A 343 -24.58 -8.90 -11.94
CA ASP A 343 -23.95 -9.90 -12.82
C ASP A 343 -22.42 -9.72 -12.98
N LEU A 344 -21.75 -9.24 -11.92
CA LEU A 344 -20.33 -8.98 -11.90
C LEU A 344 -19.51 -10.00 -11.10
N ARG A 345 -20.19 -10.87 -10.32
CA ARG A 345 -19.52 -11.81 -9.42
C ARG A 345 -18.60 -12.79 -10.14
N SER A 346 -18.97 -13.21 -11.35
CA SER A 346 -18.16 -14.11 -12.18
C SER A 346 -16.82 -13.53 -12.62
N ARG A 347 -16.63 -12.21 -12.56
CA ARG A 347 -15.42 -11.53 -13.09
C ARG A 347 -14.27 -11.45 -12.10
N VAL A 348 -14.53 -11.49 -10.80
CA VAL A 348 -13.54 -11.20 -9.75
C VAL A 348 -13.54 -12.26 -8.67
N LYS A 349 -12.35 -12.61 -8.16
CA LYS A 349 -12.21 -13.34 -6.90
C LYS A 349 -12.48 -12.40 -5.72
N LEU A 350 -13.02 -12.93 -4.64
CA LEU A 350 -13.15 -12.22 -3.38
C LEU A 350 -12.19 -12.81 -2.34
N GLU A 351 -11.44 -11.93 -1.71
CA GLU A 351 -10.60 -12.24 -0.55
C GLU A 351 -11.07 -11.43 0.66
N THR A 352 -10.94 -11.97 1.85
CA THR A 352 -11.13 -11.20 3.08
C THR A 352 -9.99 -11.37 4.05
N ASP A 353 -9.70 -10.30 4.80
CA ASP A 353 -8.78 -10.31 5.94
C ASP A 353 -9.39 -9.58 7.14
N GLY A 354 -8.84 -9.77 8.32
CA GLY A 354 -9.29 -9.13 9.55
C GLY A 354 -9.51 -10.13 10.67
N LYS A 355 -8.42 -10.72 11.19
CA LYS A 355 -8.42 -11.62 12.33
C LYS A 355 -9.13 -12.96 12.07
N LEU A 356 -8.76 -13.62 10.97
CA LEU A 356 -9.04 -15.04 10.78
C LEU A 356 -8.08 -15.84 11.66
N LEU A 357 -8.59 -16.74 12.49
CA LEU A 357 -7.84 -17.47 13.54
C LEU A 357 -7.97 -18.97 13.44
N THR A 358 -9.07 -19.48 12.90
CA THR A 358 -9.48 -20.88 12.90
C THR A 358 -10.09 -21.27 11.56
N GLY A 359 -10.16 -22.57 11.27
CA GLY A 359 -10.87 -23.09 10.09
C GLY A 359 -12.36 -22.72 10.08
N LYS A 360 -12.93 -22.53 11.27
CA LYS A 360 -14.33 -22.07 11.41
C LYS A 360 -14.51 -20.63 10.92
N ASP A 361 -13.53 -19.74 11.20
CA ASP A 361 -13.57 -18.36 10.65
C ASP A 361 -13.51 -18.38 9.12
N VAL A 362 -12.64 -19.26 8.57
CA VAL A 362 -12.53 -19.45 7.12
C VAL A 362 -13.82 -20.00 6.53
N ALA A 363 -14.47 -20.97 7.15
CA ALA A 363 -15.74 -21.52 6.70
C ALA A 363 -16.85 -20.45 6.64
N TYR A 364 -16.93 -19.57 7.65
CA TYR A 364 -17.87 -18.42 7.60
C TYR A 364 -17.53 -17.43 6.49
N ALA A 365 -16.26 -17.11 6.32
CA ALA A 365 -15.82 -16.21 5.24
C ALA A 365 -16.18 -16.80 3.87
N CYS A 366 -15.95 -18.08 3.69
CA CYS A 366 -16.32 -18.82 2.49
C CYS A 366 -17.83 -18.76 2.23
N ALA A 367 -18.66 -19.11 3.21
CA ALA A 367 -20.11 -19.08 3.09
C ALA A 367 -20.66 -17.66 2.80
N LEU A 368 -19.97 -16.61 3.23
CA LEU A 368 -20.29 -15.21 2.92
C LEU A 368 -19.69 -14.72 1.59
N GLY A 369 -19.00 -15.57 0.82
CA GLY A 369 -18.57 -15.31 -0.55
C GLY A 369 -17.06 -15.17 -0.81
N ALA A 370 -16.19 -15.37 0.19
CA ALA A 370 -14.74 -15.33 -0.03
C ALA A 370 -14.21 -16.63 -0.65
N GLU A 371 -13.25 -16.50 -1.57
CA GLU A 371 -12.53 -17.59 -2.24
C GLU A 371 -11.07 -17.68 -1.79
N GLU A 372 -10.50 -16.57 -1.28
CA GLU A 372 -9.15 -16.50 -0.71
C GLU A 372 -9.20 -15.83 0.67
N PHE A 373 -8.21 -16.12 1.52
CA PHE A 373 -8.26 -15.79 2.94
C PHE A 373 -6.92 -15.21 3.42
N GLY A 374 -6.96 -14.00 4.01
CA GLY A 374 -5.78 -13.28 4.48
C GLY A 374 -5.55 -13.41 5.99
N PHE A 375 -4.34 -13.80 6.40
CA PHE A 375 -3.92 -13.96 7.78
C PHE A 375 -2.77 -13.02 8.12
N ALA A 376 -2.90 -12.22 9.18
CA ALA A 376 -1.83 -11.31 9.62
C ALA A 376 -1.42 -11.56 11.08
N THR A 377 -2.31 -11.29 12.03
CA THR A 377 -1.98 -11.36 13.46
C THR A 377 -1.66 -12.80 13.91
N ALA A 378 -2.42 -13.79 13.44
CA ALA A 378 -2.20 -15.19 13.85
C ALA A 378 -0.82 -15.72 13.43
N PRO A 379 -0.36 -15.58 12.18
CA PRO A 379 1.01 -15.92 11.79
C PRO A 379 2.09 -15.21 12.62
N LEU A 380 1.90 -13.92 12.97
CA LEU A 380 2.84 -13.20 13.83
C LEU A 380 2.87 -13.78 15.25
N VAL A 381 1.72 -14.19 15.80
CA VAL A 381 1.66 -14.90 17.11
C VAL A 381 2.39 -16.22 17.01
N VAL A 382 2.19 -16.99 15.94
CA VAL A 382 2.91 -18.24 15.67
C VAL A 382 4.42 -18.03 15.60
N LEU A 383 4.87 -16.92 15.04
CA LEU A 383 6.29 -16.52 14.99
C LEU A 383 6.84 -16.00 16.33
N GLY A 384 6.01 -15.87 17.35
CA GLY A 384 6.44 -15.49 18.70
C GLY A 384 5.86 -14.20 19.27
N CYS A 385 4.98 -13.49 18.54
CA CYS A 385 4.32 -12.27 19.06
C CYS A 385 3.50 -12.61 20.32
N ILE A 386 3.70 -11.84 21.38
CA ILE A 386 3.01 -11.99 22.67
C ILE A 386 1.96 -10.90 22.93
N MET A 387 1.61 -10.14 21.90
CA MET A 387 0.57 -9.09 21.95
C MET A 387 0.81 -7.97 22.98
N MET A 388 2.08 -7.60 23.20
CA MET A 388 2.48 -6.48 24.09
C MET A 388 1.97 -5.12 23.64
N ARG A 389 1.62 -4.98 22.35
CA ARG A 389 1.09 -3.74 21.76
C ARG A 389 2.03 -2.52 21.84
N VAL A 390 3.34 -2.75 21.82
CA VAL A 390 4.39 -1.71 21.80
C VAL A 390 5.08 -1.60 20.42
N CYS A 391 4.47 -2.16 19.40
CA CYS A 391 5.04 -2.25 18.04
C CYS A 391 5.40 -0.88 17.47
N HIS A 392 4.61 0.17 17.77
CA HIS A 392 4.83 1.53 17.26
C HIS A 392 6.04 2.25 17.89
N ASN A 393 6.54 1.75 19.04
CA ASN A 393 7.66 2.35 19.78
C ASN A 393 9.03 1.75 19.40
N ASP A 394 9.08 0.82 18.45
CA ASP A 394 10.30 0.06 18.08
C ASP A 394 10.91 -0.80 19.21
N THR A 395 10.11 -1.11 20.25
CA THR A 395 10.54 -1.82 21.48
C THR A 395 9.95 -3.22 21.60
N CYS A 396 9.72 -3.92 20.49
CA CYS A 396 9.14 -5.25 20.49
C CYS A 396 10.10 -6.28 21.16
N PRO A 397 9.74 -6.86 22.33
CA PRO A 397 10.67 -7.68 23.11
C PRO A 397 10.95 -9.06 22.52
N VAL A 398 10.26 -9.42 21.43
CA VAL A 398 10.39 -10.75 20.77
C VAL A 398 10.89 -10.63 19.33
N GLY A 399 11.38 -9.46 18.93
CA GLY A 399 12.00 -9.25 17.62
C GLY A 399 11.06 -9.26 16.40
N VAL A 400 9.74 -9.39 16.59
CA VAL A 400 8.78 -9.52 15.47
C VAL A 400 8.50 -8.17 14.79
N ALA A 401 8.39 -7.09 15.56
CA ALA A 401 7.93 -5.79 15.04
C ALA A 401 8.83 -4.63 15.52
N THR A 402 10.13 -4.79 15.29
CA THR A 402 11.16 -3.80 15.62
C THR A 402 12.23 -3.78 14.54
N GLN A 403 12.96 -2.67 14.43
CA GLN A 403 14.14 -2.53 13.58
C GLN A 403 15.44 -2.50 14.40
N ASN A 404 15.35 -2.38 15.74
CA ASN A 404 16.49 -2.43 16.64
C ASN A 404 17.21 -3.79 16.52
N LYS A 405 18.52 -3.77 16.23
CA LYS A 405 19.33 -4.97 15.96
C LYS A 405 19.34 -5.95 17.14
N ASP A 406 19.44 -5.44 18.37
CA ASP A 406 19.51 -6.28 19.58
C ASP A 406 18.18 -6.99 19.85
N LEU A 407 17.08 -6.28 19.64
CA LEU A 407 15.74 -6.86 19.78
C LEU A 407 15.41 -7.82 18.62
N ARG A 408 15.86 -7.53 17.38
CA ARG A 408 15.72 -8.46 16.25
C ARG A 408 16.44 -9.79 16.49
N ALA A 409 17.60 -9.77 17.16
CA ALA A 409 18.33 -10.98 17.54
C ALA A 409 17.54 -11.92 18.47
N LEU A 410 16.47 -11.43 19.11
CA LEU A 410 15.58 -12.24 19.95
C LEU A 410 14.51 -13.00 19.15
N PHE A 411 14.39 -12.77 17.83
CA PHE A 411 13.42 -13.47 16.99
C PHE A 411 13.70 -14.97 16.96
N ARG A 412 12.65 -15.78 17.16
CA ARG A 412 12.73 -17.26 17.23
C ARG A 412 11.73 -17.95 16.29
N GLY A 413 11.05 -17.17 15.45
CA GLY A 413 10.10 -17.73 14.48
C GLY A 413 10.78 -18.60 13.43
N LYS A 414 10.07 -19.60 12.93
CA LYS A 414 10.52 -20.47 11.82
C LYS A 414 9.41 -20.60 10.79
N ALA A 415 9.77 -20.73 9.51
CA ALA A 415 8.82 -20.95 8.44
C ALA A 415 7.91 -22.15 8.69
N GLN A 416 8.49 -23.25 9.20
CA GLN A 416 7.74 -24.46 9.52
C GLN A 416 6.59 -24.25 10.52
N HIS A 417 6.74 -23.33 11.48
CA HIS A 417 5.65 -23.03 12.43
C HIS A 417 4.45 -22.42 11.71
N VAL A 418 4.68 -21.53 10.73
CA VAL A 418 3.61 -20.93 9.92
C VAL A 418 3.01 -21.96 8.97
N VAL A 419 3.82 -22.83 8.35
CA VAL A 419 3.36 -23.95 7.54
C VAL A 419 2.40 -24.84 8.35
N ASN A 420 2.81 -25.26 9.56
CA ASN A 420 1.97 -26.08 10.43
C ASN A 420 0.64 -25.38 10.75
N PHE A 421 0.68 -24.07 11.06
CA PHE A 421 -0.52 -23.28 11.30
C PHE A 421 -1.49 -23.30 10.10
N MET A 422 -0.98 -23.07 8.89
CA MET A 422 -1.82 -23.04 7.68
C MET A 422 -2.44 -24.41 7.41
N TYR A 423 -1.68 -25.49 7.59
CA TYR A 423 -2.24 -26.86 7.47
C TYR A 423 -3.28 -27.16 8.55
N PHE A 424 -3.10 -26.71 9.79
CA PHE A 424 -4.11 -26.91 10.84
C PHE A 424 -5.43 -26.18 10.52
N ILE A 425 -5.35 -24.96 9.98
CA ILE A 425 -6.54 -24.23 9.49
C ILE A 425 -7.22 -25.04 8.38
N ALA A 426 -6.45 -25.55 7.41
CA ALA A 426 -6.98 -26.31 6.30
C ALA A 426 -7.62 -27.63 6.75
N GLU A 427 -7.01 -28.35 7.68
CA GLU A 427 -7.58 -29.61 8.23
C GLU A 427 -8.87 -29.35 9.01
N GLU A 428 -8.93 -28.30 9.85
CA GLU A 428 -10.17 -27.92 10.53
C GLU A 428 -11.28 -27.51 9.53
N LEU A 429 -10.92 -26.85 8.44
CA LEU A 429 -11.88 -26.52 7.36
C LEU A 429 -12.38 -27.78 6.67
N ARG A 430 -11.51 -28.78 6.41
CA ARG A 430 -11.89 -30.11 5.86
C ARG A 430 -12.90 -30.82 6.75
N GLU A 431 -12.65 -30.84 8.08
CA GLU A 431 -13.60 -31.42 9.05
C GLU A 431 -14.98 -30.74 8.97
N ILE A 432 -14.99 -29.40 8.80
CA ILE A 432 -16.23 -28.63 8.65
C ILE A 432 -16.93 -28.95 7.32
N LEU A 433 -16.20 -28.98 6.19
CA LEU A 433 -16.75 -29.34 4.88
C LEU A 433 -17.37 -30.77 4.91
N ALA A 434 -16.64 -31.72 5.46
CA ALA A 434 -17.14 -33.08 5.64
C ALA A 434 -18.44 -33.12 6.46
N SER A 435 -18.54 -32.35 7.55
CA SER A 435 -19.75 -32.24 8.37
C SER A 435 -20.95 -31.62 7.64
N LEU A 436 -20.67 -30.79 6.65
CA LEU A 436 -21.69 -30.15 5.79
C LEU A 436 -22.06 -30.96 4.54
N GLY A 437 -21.35 -32.09 4.31
CA GLY A 437 -21.55 -32.92 3.12
C GLY A 437 -21.03 -32.31 1.82
N LEU A 438 -19.95 -31.49 1.94
CA LEU A 438 -19.29 -30.80 0.82
C LEU A 438 -17.91 -31.38 0.57
N GLU A 439 -17.54 -31.49 -0.71
CA GLU A 439 -16.25 -32.07 -1.12
C GLU A 439 -15.16 -30.99 -1.33
N THR A 440 -15.53 -29.77 -1.67
CA THR A 440 -14.58 -28.69 -1.98
C THR A 440 -14.92 -27.38 -1.26
N VAL A 441 -13.91 -26.53 -1.07
CA VAL A 441 -14.10 -25.15 -0.57
C VAL A 441 -15.03 -24.37 -1.51
N GLU A 442 -14.90 -24.60 -2.81
CA GLU A 442 -15.66 -23.89 -3.84
C GLU A 442 -17.18 -24.16 -3.70
N GLU A 443 -17.57 -25.38 -3.33
CA GLU A 443 -18.98 -25.71 -3.03
C GLU A 443 -19.55 -24.96 -1.83
N LEU A 444 -18.71 -24.44 -0.92
CA LEU A 444 -19.14 -23.64 0.23
C LEU A 444 -19.24 -22.15 -0.10
N VAL A 445 -18.56 -21.66 -1.16
CA VAL A 445 -18.51 -20.22 -1.46
C VAL A 445 -19.92 -19.68 -1.71
N GLY A 446 -20.28 -18.64 -0.95
CA GLY A 446 -21.57 -17.95 -1.07
C GLY A 446 -22.79 -18.78 -0.61
N ARG A 447 -22.58 -19.92 0.03
CA ARG A 447 -23.66 -20.81 0.50
C ARG A 447 -24.25 -20.29 1.83
N THR A 448 -24.81 -19.09 1.80
CA THR A 448 -25.49 -18.47 2.94
C THR A 448 -26.77 -19.25 3.33
N ASP A 449 -27.32 -20.06 2.44
CA ASP A 449 -28.41 -21.01 2.73
C ASP A 449 -28.06 -22.03 3.83
N LEU A 450 -26.77 -22.31 4.00
CA LEU A 450 -26.25 -23.21 5.06
C LEU A 450 -26.10 -22.53 6.41
N LEU A 451 -26.28 -21.22 6.47
CA LEU A 451 -26.15 -20.43 7.71
C LEU A 451 -27.52 -20.11 8.32
N GLN A 452 -27.54 -19.98 9.62
CA GLN A 452 -28.67 -19.46 10.38
C GLN A 452 -28.17 -18.65 11.58
N ARG A 453 -29.10 -17.87 12.20
CA ARG A 453 -28.82 -17.23 13.48
C ARG A 453 -28.50 -18.29 14.54
N SER A 454 -27.46 -18.06 15.34
CA SER A 454 -27.07 -19.02 16.37
C SER A 454 -28.16 -19.20 17.41
N THR A 455 -28.52 -20.45 17.67
CA THR A 455 -29.49 -20.85 18.69
C THR A 455 -29.00 -20.60 20.12
N GLN A 456 -27.70 -20.35 20.30
CA GLN A 456 -27.08 -20.09 21.59
C GLN A 456 -27.19 -18.60 22.03
N LEU A 457 -27.70 -17.72 21.18
CA LEU A 457 -27.86 -16.31 21.51
C LEU A 457 -28.95 -16.13 22.57
N LYS A 458 -28.59 -15.46 23.67
CA LYS A 458 -29.57 -15.11 24.70
C LYS A 458 -30.59 -14.13 24.14
N PRO A 459 -31.88 -14.42 24.21
CA PRO A 459 -32.92 -13.43 23.91
C PRO A 459 -32.66 -12.15 24.74
N ASN A 460 -32.92 -10.98 24.19
CA ASN A 460 -32.70 -9.69 24.84
C ASN A 460 -31.21 -9.29 25.07
N SER A 461 -30.24 -10.04 24.55
CA SER A 461 -28.84 -9.60 24.55
C SER A 461 -28.62 -8.54 23.46
N LYS A 462 -27.57 -7.72 23.60
CA LYS A 462 -27.10 -6.80 22.57
C LYS A 462 -26.93 -7.46 21.20
N ALA A 463 -26.34 -8.66 21.20
CA ALA A 463 -26.11 -9.44 20.00
C ALA A 463 -27.42 -9.86 19.32
N ALA A 464 -28.46 -10.13 20.10
CA ALA A 464 -29.77 -10.51 19.58
C ALA A 464 -30.51 -9.35 18.87
N SER A 465 -30.16 -8.09 19.17
CA SER A 465 -30.78 -6.91 18.53
C SER A 465 -30.28 -6.65 17.09
N LEU A 466 -29.19 -7.28 16.68
CA LEU A 466 -28.65 -7.13 15.33
C LEU A 466 -29.46 -7.92 14.30
N GLN A 467 -29.76 -7.33 13.16
CA GLN A 467 -30.45 -7.96 12.02
C GLN A 467 -29.45 -8.71 11.14
N ILE A 468 -28.87 -9.77 11.68
CA ILE A 468 -27.81 -10.55 10.99
C ILE A 468 -28.32 -11.33 9.77
N GLU A 469 -29.64 -11.52 9.65
CA GLU A 469 -30.28 -12.15 8.50
C GLU A 469 -29.95 -11.44 7.19
N ARG A 470 -29.71 -10.13 7.23
CA ARG A 470 -29.27 -9.33 6.07
C ARG A 470 -27.92 -9.77 5.50
N LEU A 471 -27.06 -10.39 6.32
CA LEU A 471 -25.76 -10.89 5.87
C LEU A 471 -25.89 -12.19 5.08
N ILE A 472 -26.95 -12.97 5.35
CA ILE A 472 -27.19 -14.29 4.77
C ILE A 472 -28.34 -14.29 3.78
N GLU A 473 -28.79 -13.11 3.35
CA GLU A 473 -29.78 -12.96 2.29
C GLU A 473 -29.25 -13.52 0.98
N GLN A 474 -30.09 -14.29 0.26
CA GLN A 474 -29.67 -14.96 -0.97
C GLN A 474 -30.11 -14.18 -2.19
N PHE A 475 -29.26 -14.17 -3.19
CA PHE A 475 -29.51 -13.60 -4.51
C PHE A 475 -29.12 -14.61 -5.57
N ASP A 476 -29.82 -14.56 -6.71
CA ASP A 476 -29.53 -15.40 -7.87
C ASP A 476 -28.14 -15.02 -8.48
N GLY A 477 -27.54 -15.95 -9.22
CA GLY A 477 -26.26 -15.76 -9.91
C GLY A 477 -25.14 -16.63 -9.33
N VAL A 478 -23.98 -16.58 -9.98
CA VAL A 478 -22.81 -17.39 -9.64
C VAL A 478 -22.17 -16.92 -8.33
N ASN A 479 -21.47 -17.82 -7.66
CA ASN A 479 -20.84 -17.55 -6.37
C ASN A 479 -19.32 -17.32 -6.46
N THR A 480 -18.69 -17.71 -7.57
CA THR A 480 -17.24 -17.74 -7.75
C THR A 480 -16.81 -16.99 -9.00
N LYS A 481 -15.50 -16.74 -9.15
CA LYS A 481 -14.94 -16.22 -10.40
C LYS A 481 -14.94 -17.32 -11.47
N GLU A 482 -15.57 -17.07 -12.60
CA GLU A 482 -15.65 -18.00 -13.74
C GLU A 482 -15.01 -17.42 -15.00
N ILE A 483 -14.89 -16.10 -15.10
CA ILE A 483 -14.45 -15.38 -16.29
C ILE A 483 -13.09 -14.75 -16.04
N SER A 484 -12.13 -14.98 -16.94
CA SER A 484 -10.88 -14.22 -16.96
C SER A 484 -11.10 -12.82 -17.52
N GLN A 485 -10.52 -11.81 -16.89
CA GLN A 485 -10.56 -10.43 -17.38
C GLN A 485 -9.71 -10.30 -18.65
N ASN A 486 -10.27 -9.70 -19.71
CA ASN A 486 -9.51 -9.30 -20.88
C ASN A 486 -9.08 -7.84 -20.71
N HIS A 487 -7.80 -7.60 -20.59
CA HIS A 487 -7.22 -6.26 -20.41
C HIS A 487 -6.91 -5.56 -21.75
N HIS A 488 -7.22 -6.16 -22.89
CA HIS A 488 -7.02 -5.62 -24.24
C HIS A 488 -5.57 -5.17 -24.54
N LEU A 489 -4.58 -5.83 -23.92
CA LEU A 489 -3.17 -5.47 -24.09
C LEU A 489 -2.66 -5.75 -25.50
N ASP A 490 -3.27 -6.71 -26.20
CA ASP A 490 -2.99 -7.07 -27.61
C ASP A 490 -3.34 -5.94 -28.59
N GLU A 491 -4.21 -5.02 -28.21
CA GLU A 491 -4.53 -3.83 -28.97
C GLU A 491 -3.55 -2.66 -28.71
N GLY A 492 -2.66 -2.81 -27.71
CA GLY A 492 -1.75 -1.76 -27.25
C GLY A 492 -0.62 -1.44 -28.23
N PHE A 493 -0.20 -0.18 -28.25
CA PHE A 493 0.88 0.33 -29.12
C PHE A 493 2.20 -0.44 -28.92
N ASP A 494 2.61 -0.67 -27.69
CA ASP A 494 3.89 -1.32 -27.39
C ASP A 494 3.98 -2.73 -27.97
N LEU A 495 2.93 -3.53 -27.80
CA LEU A 495 2.93 -4.91 -28.33
C LEU A 495 2.91 -4.99 -29.84
N ASN A 496 2.34 -3.98 -30.51
CA ASN A 496 2.19 -3.99 -31.95
C ASN A 496 3.35 -3.31 -32.69
N TYR A 497 4.07 -2.40 -32.01
CA TYR A 497 5.10 -1.58 -32.66
C TYR A 497 6.41 -1.54 -31.87
N LEU A 498 6.50 -0.80 -30.78
CA LEU A 498 7.76 -0.48 -30.10
C LEU A 498 8.49 -1.72 -29.57
N TYR A 499 7.79 -2.61 -28.86
CA TYR A 499 8.41 -3.82 -28.29
C TYR A 499 8.90 -4.82 -29.36
N PRO A 500 8.12 -5.17 -30.41
CA PRO A 500 8.62 -6.02 -31.50
C PRO A 500 9.86 -5.48 -32.17
N ASP A 501 9.89 -4.18 -32.43
CA ASP A 501 11.04 -3.53 -33.11
C ASP A 501 12.29 -3.51 -32.21
N ALA A 502 12.12 -3.20 -30.90
CA ALA A 502 13.22 -3.11 -29.95
C ALA A 502 13.66 -4.47 -29.37
N ARG A 503 12.85 -5.51 -29.51
CA ARG A 503 13.03 -6.81 -28.83
C ARG A 503 14.42 -7.41 -29.02
N TYR A 504 14.90 -7.48 -30.25
CA TYR A 504 16.24 -8.04 -30.55
C TYR A 504 17.34 -7.26 -29.82
N SER A 505 17.22 -5.94 -29.80
CA SER A 505 18.20 -5.06 -29.15
C SER A 505 18.15 -5.20 -27.62
N ILE A 506 16.95 -5.35 -27.02
CA ILE A 506 16.80 -5.64 -25.59
C ILE A 506 17.45 -6.99 -25.26
N GLU A 507 17.12 -8.06 -25.99
CA GLU A 507 17.61 -9.41 -25.71
C GLU A 507 19.15 -9.53 -25.81
N ASN A 508 19.80 -8.69 -26.64
CA ASN A 508 21.24 -8.76 -26.91
C ASN A 508 22.05 -7.55 -26.39
N GLY A 509 21.40 -6.59 -25.70
CA GLY A 509 22.07 -5.39 -25.20
C GLY A 509 22.56 -4.43 -26.30
N HIS A 510 21.94 -4.44 -27.48
CA HIS A 510 22.32 -3.60 -28.63
C HIS A 510 21.52 -2.30 -28.63
N SER A 511 22.09 -1.24 -29.22
CA SER A 511 21.37 0.02 -29.39
C SER A 511 20.23 -0.10 -30.39
N PHE A 512 19.12 0.53 -30.12
CA PHE A 512 17.95 0.64 -30.99
C PHE A 512 17.47 2.09 -31.05
N THR A 513 17.04 2.54 -32.21
CA THR A 513 16.38 3.83 -32.41
C THR A 513 15.18 3.66 -33.32
N GLY A 514 13.99 4.07 -32.83
CA GLY A 514 12.74 4.01 -33.57
C GLY A 514 12.05 5.36 -33.66
N ASN A 515 11.24 5.60 -34.69
CA ASN A 515 10.43 6.80 -34.89
C ASN A 515 8.97 6.39 -35.09
N TYR A 516 8.06 7.01 -34.29
CA TYR A 516 6.66 6.62 -34.25
C TYR A 516 5.75 7.85 -34.18
N VAL A 517 4.56 7.71 -34.73
CA VAL A 517 3.47 8.68 -34.54
C VAL A 517 2.48 8.09 -33.55
N VAL A 518 2.11 8.87 -32.56
CA VAL A 518 1.19 8.44 -31.49
C VAL A 518 0.00 9.39 -31.38
N ASN A 519 -1.12 8.85 -30.91
CA ASN A 519 -2.33 9.63 -30.63
C ASN A 519 -2.82 9.36 -29.20
N ASN A 520 -3.82 10.11 -28.76
CA ASN A 520 -4.32 10.07 -27.38
C ASN A 520 -5.07 8.79 -26.97
N GLU A 521 -5.39 7.91 -27.90
CA GLU A 521 -5.94 6.57 -27.61
C GLU A 521 -4.86 5.56 -27.20
N GLN A 522 -3.60 5.83 -27.60
CA GLN A 522 -2.45 4.97 -27.34
C GLN A 522 -1.87 5.27 -25.95
N ARG A 523 -2.37 4.53 -24.95
CA ARG A 523 -1.91 4.60 -23.57
C ARG A 523 -0.67 3.73 -23.35
N ASP A 524 0.04 3.98 -22.25
CA ASP A 524 1.15 3.13 -21.76
C ASP A 524 2.29 2.91 -22.76
N VAL A 525 2.54 3.86 -23.65
CA VAL A 525 3.64 3.80 -24.60
C VAL A 525 4.96 3.72 -23.84
N GLY A 526 5.74 2.66 -24.12
CA GLY A 526 7.02 2.37 -23.47
C GLY A 526 6.94 1.47 -22.24
N VAL A 527 5.75 1.15 -21.71
CA VAL A 527 5.61 0.38 -20.47
C VAL A 527 5.97 -1.09 -20.66
N ILE A 528 5.46 -1.75 -21.71
CA ILE A 528 5.79 -3.16 -21.98
C ILE A 528 7.26 -3.31 -22.42
N THR A 529 7.75 -2.38 -23.19
CA THR A 529 9.16 -2.32 -23.60
C THR A 529 10.07 -2.18 -22.37
N GLY A 530 9.75 -1.26 -21.47
CA GLY A 530 10.45 -1.10 -20.19
C GLY A 530 10.35 -2.33 -19.29
N SER A 531 9.17 -2.96 -19.26
CA SER A 531 8.95 -4.23 -18.56
C SER A 531 9.88 -5.34 -19.03
N ALA A 532 10.10 -5.45 -20.35
CA ALA A 532 11.00 -6.42 -20.92
C ALA A 532 12.47 -6.18 -20.51
N ILE A 533 12.89 -4.92 -20.45
CA ILE A 533 14.23 -4.55 -19.95
C ILE A 533 14.37 -4.93 -18.48
N ALA A 534 13.45 -4.50 -17.62
CA ALA A 534 13.50 -4.79 -16.18
C ALA A 534 13.48 -6.30 -15.91
N LYS A 535 12.71 -7.07 -16.66
CA LYS A 535 12.65 -8.53 -16.52
C LYS A 535 13.98 -9.21 -16.82
N GLN A 536 14.75 -8.70 -17.77
CA GLN A 536 16.00 -9.32 -18.22
C GLN A 536 17.22 -8.81 -17.43
N TYR A 537 17.22 -7.54 -17.07
CA TYR A 537 18.38 -6.85 -16.47
C TYR A 537 18.14 -6.37 -15.04
N GLY A 538 16.96 -6.67 -14.46
CA GLY A 538 16.64 -6.26 -13.11
C GLY A 538 16.68 -4.75 -12.90
N GLU A 539 17.08 -4.34 -11.71
CA GLU A 539 17.20 -2.93 -11.32
C GLU A 539 18.33 -2.18 -12.03
N GLU A 540 19.38 -2.88 -12.46
CA GLU A 540 20.51 -2.30 -13.20
C GLU A 540 20.11 -1.76 -14.58
N GLY A 541 19.15 -2.40 -15.24
CA GLY A 541 18.69 -2.03 -16.57
C GLY A 541 19.79 -2.14 -17.65
N LEU A 542 19.64 -1.35 -18.70
CA LEU A 542 20.60 -1.21 -19.78
C LEU A 542 21.39 0.11 -19.65
N PRO A 543 22.52 0.29 -20.36
CA PRO A 543 23.17 1.60 -20.49
C PRO A 543 22.18 2.67 -20.99
N GLU A 544 22.37 3.93 -20.57
CA GLU A 544 21.52 5.05 -21.01
C GLU A 544 21.40 5.09 -22.54
N ASP A 545 20.24 5.47 -23.07
CA ASP A 545 19.94 5.59 -24.50
C ASP A 545 20.11 4.29 -25.32
N THR A 546 20.17 3.11 -24.70
CA THR A 546 20.24 1.85 -25.44
C THR A 546 18.99 1.64 -26.31
N ILE A 547 17.81 1.90 -25.76
CA ILE A 547 16.53 1.88 -26.47
C ILE A 547 16.00 3.31 -26.53
N LEU A 548 16.05 3.91 -27.71
CA LEU A 548 15.65 5.30 -27.96
C LEU A 548 14.43 5.33 -28.89
N ALA A 549 13.30 5.76 -28.35
CA ALA A 549 12.06 5.94 -29.10
C ALA A 549 11.75 7.43 -29.27
N TYR A 550 11.74 7.90 -30.50
CA TYR A 550 11.18 9.20 -30.89
C TYR A 550 9.71 9.03 -31.21
N THR A 551 8.87 9.76 -30.51
CA THR A 551 7.43 9.75 -30.74
C THR A 551 6.94 11.17 -31.07
N GLU A 552 5.97 11.28 -31.95
CA GLU A 552 5.40 12.56 -32.38
C GLU A 552 3.87 12.51 -32.32
N GLY A 553 3.23 13.58 -31.88
CA GLY A 553 1.77 13.73 -31.88
C GLY A 553 1.18 14.04 -30.50
N HIS A 554 0.07 13.37 -30.14
CA HIS A 554 -0.64 13.55 -28.89
C HIS A 554 -0.57 12.24 -28.10
N ALA A 555 0.34 12.14 -27.13
CA ALA A 555 0.48 10.91 -26.38
C ALA A 555 -0.69 10.70 -25.38
N GLY A 556 -1.17 9.46 -25.29
CA GLY A 556 -2.19 9.06 -24.31
C GLY A 556 -1.66 9.05 -22.88
N GLN A 557 -2.48 8.55 -21.96
CA GLN A 557 -2.10 8.44 -20.53
C GLN A 557 -0.92 7.50 -20.30
N SER A 558 -0.15 7.77 -19.23
CA SER A 558 0.94 6.93 -18.73
C SER A 558 2.10 6.71 -19.71
N LEU A 559 2.40 7.72 -20.57
CA LEU A 559 3.58 7.71 -21.42
C LEU A 559 4.85 7.44 -20.59
N ALA A 560 5.63 6.43 -20.93
CA ALA A 560 6.87 6.03 -20.25
C ALA A 560 6.69 5.66 -18.76
N ALA A 561 5.50 5.23 -18.33
CA ALA A 561 5.33 4.79 -16.95
C ALA A 561 6.26 3.60 -16.65
N TYR A 562 6.84 3.61 -15.44
CA TYR A 562 7.79 2.61 -14.94
C TYR A 562 9.05 2.40 -15.81
N ALA A 563 9.38 3.32 -16.70
CA ALA A 563 10.53 3.17 -17.59
C ALA A 563 11.84 2.94 -16.81
N PRO A 564 12.53 1.80 -17.01
CA PRO A 564 13.79 1.48 -16.36
C PRO A 564 14.96 2.16 -17.08
N ARG A 565 16.14 2.12 -16.47
CA ARG A 565 17.38 2.57 -17.10
C ARG A 565 17.60 1.88 -18.44
N GLY A 566 18.02 2.66 -19.44
CA GLY A 566 18.27 2.21 -20.81
C GLY A 566 17.12 2.50 -21.78
N LEU A 567 15.91 2.82 -21.27
CA LEU A 567 14.81 3.29 -22.11
C LEU A 567 14.73 4.80 -22.08
N THR A 568 14.81 5.43 -23.25
CA THR A 568 14.61 6.87 -23.46
C THR A 568 13.46 7.09 -24.42
N ILE A 569 12.45 7.86 -23.98
CA ILE A 569 11.35 8.30 -24.82
C ILE A 569 11.47 9.81 -25.04
N HIS A 570 11.65 10.20 -26.29
CA HIS A 570 11.68 11.59 -26.73
C HIS A 570 10.39 11.89 -27.50
N HIS A 571 9.43 12.51 -26.82
CA HIS A 571 8.14 12.86 -27.38
C HIS A 571 8.13 14.32 -27.86
N THR A 572 7.70 14.53 -29.10
CA THR A 572 7.44 15.84 -29.68
C THR A 572 5.94 16.03 -29.83
N GLY A 573 5.37 16.85 -28.97
CA GLY A 573 3.92 17.06 -28.90
C GLY A 573 3.46 17.31 -27.47
N ASP A 574 2.19 17.09 -27.22
CA ASP A 574 1.61 17.10 -25.88
C ASP A 574 1.34 15.66 -25.42
N ALA A 575 1.34 15.46 -24.10
CA ALA A 575 1.08 14.19 -23.46
C ALA A 575 -0.02 14.36 -22.42
N ASN A 576 -0.85 13.32 -22.27
CA ASN A 576 -1.94 13.29 -21.30
C ASN A 576 -1.39 13.06 -19.87
N ASP A 577 -2.24 12.71 -18.91
CA ASP A 577 -1.89 12.52 -17.50
C ASP A 577 -0.90 11.35 -17.28
N TYR A 578 -0.21 11.37 -16.13
CA TYR A 578 0.64 10.30 -15.61
C TYR A 578 1.94 10.03 -16.40
N VAL A 579 2.47 11.01 -17.15
CA VAL A 579 3.77 10.87 -17.82
C VAL A 579 4.84 10.45 -16.80
N GLY A 580 5.60 9.41 -17.13
CA GLY A 580 6.70 8.92 -16.28
C GLY A 580 6.27 8.46 -14.87
N LYS A 581 5.00 8.08 -14.65
CA LYS A 581 4.55 7.48 -13.39
C LYS A 581 5.47 6.31 -13.01
N GLY A 582 6.01 6.32 -11.79
CA GLY A 582 6.90 5.25 -11.33
C GLY A 582 8.21 5.13 -12.09
N LEU A 583 8.67 6.19 -12.78
CA LEU A 583 9.93 6.21 -13.51
C LEU A 583 11.05 5.56 -12.69
N SER A 584 11.74 4.57 -13.25
CA SER A 584 12.63 3.66 -12.53
C SER A 584 14.07 3.69 -13.07
N GLY A 585 14.51 4.81 -13.67
CA GLY A 585 15.86 4.99 -14.18
C GLY A 585 15.94 5.42 -15.64
N GLY A 586 14.83 5.40 -16.38
CA GLY A 586 14.74 5.84 -17.77
C GLY A 586 14.83 7.36 -17.95
N THR A 587 14.81 7.80 -19.21
CA THR A 587 14.79 9.23 -19.56
C THR A 587 13.53 9.57 -20.34
N VAL A 588 12.84 10.63 -19.91
CA VAL A 588 11.60 11.10 -20.55
C VAL A 588 11.77 12.55 -20.98
N ILE A 589 11.57 12.83 -22.26
CA ILE A 589 11.63 14.17 -22.82
C ILE A 589 10.28 14.46 -23.46
N VAL A 590 9.64 15.55 -23.06
CA VAL A 590 8.42 16.07 -23.71
C VAL A 590 8.73 17.47 -24.24
N ASN A 591 8.64 17.63 -25.54
CA ASN A 591 9.04 18.85 -26.22
C ASN A 591 7.90 19.39 -27.08
N ALA A 592 7.57 20.69 -26.93
CA ALA A 592 6.56 21.32 -27.75
C ALA A 592 7.04 21.42 -29.22
N PRO A 593 6.16 21.18 -30.20
CA PRO A 593 6.56 21.21 -31.62
C PRO A 593 6.97 22.59 -32.13
N ASN A 594 6.63 23.64 -31.41
CA ASN A 594 6.99 25.04 -31.74
C ASN A 594 7.45 25.79 -30.49
N SER A 595 8.64 26.40 -30.53
CA SER A 595 9.24 27.17 -29.45
C SER A 595 8.42 28.40 -28.98
N GLN A 596 7.29 28.66 -29.56
CA GLN A 596 6.40 29.77 -29.20
C GLN A 596 5.38 29.46 -28.11
N ARG A 597 5.36 28.22 -27.61
CA ARG A 597 4.36 27.76 -26.63
C ARG A 597 4.87 27.67 -25.20
N GLU A 598 5.80 28.52 -24.79
CA GLU A 598 6.47 28.49 -23.47
C GLU A 598 5.52 28.55 -22.26
N ASN A 599 4.27 28.92 -22.45
CA ASN A 599 3.26 29.07 -21.40
C ASN A 599 2.12 28.06 -21.48
N GLU A 600 2.13 27.17 -22.46
CA GLU A 600 1.09 26.14 -22.62
C GLU A 600 1.37 24.92 -21.75
N ILE A 601 0.30 24.25 -21.33
CA ILE A 601 0.39 22.96 -20.63
C ILE A 601 0.55 21.89 -21.71
N ILE A 602 1.73 21.26 -21.74
CA ILE A 602 2.07 20.20 -22.70
C ILE A 602 2.12 18.80 -22.06
N ALA A 603 2.05 18.72 -20.75
CA ALA A 603 1.91 17.46 -20.01
C ALA A 603 0.75 17.59 -19.04
N GLY A 604 -0.14 16.62 -19.00
CA GLY A 604 -1.32 16.62 -18.14
C GLY A 604 -0.99 16.61 -16.65
N ASN A 605 -1.87 16.03 -15.85
CA ASN A 605 -1.74 16.00 -14.39
C ASN A 605 -0.94 14.79 -13.90
N VAL A 606 -0.45 14.83 -12.66
CA VAL A 606 0.14 13.71 -11.90
C VAL A 606 1.38 13.11 -12.58
N ASN A 607 2.13 13.91 -13.33
CA ASN A 607 3.34 13.44 -14.00
C ASN A 607 4.45 13.12 -12.99
N PHE A 608 5.26 12.09 -13.27
CA PHE A 608 6.34 11.58 -12.43
C PHE A 608 5.91 11.19 -11.02
N TYR A 609 4.66 10.81 -10.86
CA TYR A 609 4.12 10.30 -9.61
C TYR A 609 4.89 9.05 -9.16
N GLY A 610 5.48 9.09 -7.96
CA GLY A 610 6.23 7.97 -7.41
C GLY A 610 7.50 7.60 -8.17
N ALA A 611 8.04 8.49 -9.00
CA ALA A 611 9.31 8.28 -9.70
C ALA A 611 10.44 8.00 -8.68
N SER A 612 11.20 6.93 -8.90
CA SER A 612 12.24 6.47 -7.97
C SER A 612 13.65 6.80 -8.45
N ARG A 613 13.85 6.86 -9.75
CA ARG A 613 15.14 7.20 -10.42
C ARG A 613 14.85 7.67 -11.84
N GLY A 614 15.86 8.24 -12.48
CA GLY A 614 15.83 8.62 -13.90
C GLY A 614 15.80 10.11 -14.11
N LYS A 615 15.63 10.52 -15.35
CA LYS A 615 15.70 11.94 -15.76
C LYS A 615 14.46 12.33 -16.56
N ALA A 616 14.01 13.58 -16.38
CA ALA A 616 12.91 14.10 -17.18
C ALA A 616 13.09 15.57 -17.56
N PHE A 617 12.71 15.90 -18.79
CA PHE A 617 12.86 17.24 -19.37
C PHE A 617 11.57 17.64 -20.09
N ILE A 618 10.83 18.60 -19.52
CA ILE A 618 9.53 19.06 -20.04
C ILE A 618 9.65 20.51 -20.51
N ASN A 619 9.61 20.71 -21.82
CA ASN A 619 9.69 22.04 -22.45
C ASN A 619 8.29 22.65 -22.59
N GLY A 620 7.75 23.14 -21.51
CA GLY A 620 6.43 23.74 -21.33
C GLY A 620 5.93 23.52 -19.91
N LYS A 621 4.69 23.86 -19.65
CA LYS A 621 4.07 23.67 -18.34
C LYS A 621 3.50 22.25 -18.21
N ALA A 622 3.52 21.74 -16.99
CA ALA A 622 2.77 20.55 -16.60
C ALA A 622 1.55 20.96 -15.77
N GLY A 623 0.56 20.07 -15.71
CA GLY A 623 -0.65 20.25 -14.94
C GLY A 623 -0.42 20.15 -13.42
N GLU A 624 -1.47 19.78 -12.70
CA GLU A 624 -1.47 19.69 -11.24
C GLU A 624 -0.78 18.42 -10.74
N ARG A 625 -0.36 18.40 -9.47
CA ARG A 625 0.21 17.24 -8.76
C ARG A 625 1.48 16.68 -9.41
N PHE A 626 2.30 17.56 -9.92
CA PHE A 626 3.58 17.22 -10.54
C PHE A 626 4.59 16.67 -9.54
N CYS A 627 5.30 15.59 -9.86
CA CYS A 627 6.33 14.94 -9.02
C CYS A 627 5.86 14.57 -7.60
N ILE A 628 4.56 14.33 -7.39
CA ILE A 628 4.10 13.82 -6.10
C ILE A 628 4.87 12.53 -5.77
N ARG A 629 5.41 12.45 -4.56
CA ARG A 629 6.14 11.27 -4.07
C ARG A 629 7.36 10.88 -4.93
N ASN A 630 7.94 11.83 -5.65
CA ASN A 630 9.25 11.61 -6.24
C ASN A 630 10.26 11.22 -5.13
N SER A 631 10.99 10.16 -5.34
CA SER A 631 11.96 9.64 -4.36
C SER A 631 13.41 9.62 -4.86
N GLY A 632 13.66 10.01 -6.13
CA GLY A 632 15.03 10.02 -6.64
C GLY A 632 15.21 10.41 -8.11
N ALA A 633 14.15 10.78 -8.83
CA ALA A 633 14.28 11.26 -10.20
C ALA A 633 14.70 12.74 -10.24
N ASP A 634 15.51 13.10 -11.24
CA ASP A 634 15.93 14.45 -11.56
C ASP A 634 15.08 15.03 -12.70
N VAL A 635 14.36 16.11 -12.42
CA VAL A 635 13.34 16.62 -13.32
C VAL A 635 13.49 18.11 -13.58
N VAL A 636 13.39 18.54 -14.84
CA VAL A 636 13.33 19.95 -15.24
C VAL A 636 12.02 20.22 -15.98
N VAL A 637 11.29 21.27 -15.56
CA VAL A 637 10.01 21.67 -16.14
C VAL A 637 9.88 23.19 -16.18
N GLU A 638 9.12 23.75 -17.12
CA GLU A 638 9.01 25.22 -17.30
C GLU A 638 7.87 25.90 -16.52
N GLY A 639 7.15 25.15 -15.70
CA GLY A 639 6.08 25.60 -14.82
C GLY A 639 5.13 24.47 -14.47
N ILE A 640 4.41 24.58 -13.36
CA ILE A 640 3.49 23.54 -12.87
C ILE A 640 2.24 24.14 -12.25
N GLY A 641 1.17 23.35 -12.18
CA GLY A 641 -0.07 23.68 -11.49
C GLY A 641 -0.01 23.54 -9.97
N ASP A 642 -1.18 23.37 -9.36
CA ASP A 642 -1.36 23.21 -7.90
C ASP A 642 -0.82 21.86 -7.40
N HIS A 643 -0.48 21.78 -6.10
CA HIS A 643 -0.09 20.54 -5.42
C HIS A 643 1.21 19.90 -5.92
N GLY A 644 2.11 20.65 -6.52
CA GLY A 644 3.42 20.14 -6.96
C GLY A 644 4.27 19.66 -5.80
N LEU A 645 5.07 18.60 -5.99
CA LEU A 645 6.02 17.98 -5.05
C LEU A 645 5.42 17.53 -3.71
N GLU A 646 4.11 17.34 -3.61
CA GLU A 646 3.51 16.82 -2.39
C GLU A 646 4.12 15.46 -2.01
N TYR A 647 4.49 15.30 -0.74
CA TYR A 647 5.07 14.07 -0.18
C TYR A 647 6.36 13.57 -0.88
N MET A 648 7.09 14.44 -1.59
CA MET A 648 8.38 14.10 -2.17
C MET A 648 9.37 13.65 -1.08
N THR A 649 10.17 12.62 -1.35
CA THR A 649 11.12 12.02 -0.40
C THR A 649 12.57 12.05 -0.86
N GLY A 650 12.85 12.39 -2.12
CA GLY A 650 14.20 12.45 -2.69
C GLY A 650 14.22 13.01 -4.11
N GLY A 651 15.40 13.11 -4.72
CA GLY A 651 15.61 13.63 -6.05
C GLY A 651 15.71 15.16 -6.13
N HIS A 652 15.88 15.68 -7.35
CA HIS A 652 16.00 17.11 -7.61
C HIS A 652 14.95 17.55 -8.65
N VAL A 653 14.27 18.65 -8.38
CA VAL A 653 13.29 19.21 -9.32
C VAL A 653 13.60 20.69 -9.57
N ILE A 654 13.85 21.02 -10.84
CA ILE A 654 14.07 22.41 -11.27
C ILE A 654 12.82 22.89 -12.02
N ILE A 655 12.25 24.00 -11.57
CA ILE A 655 11.05 24.60 -12.16
C ILE A 655 11.41 26.01 -12.66
N LEU A 656 11.41 26.16 -13.99
CA LEU A 656 11.85 27.39 -14.70
C LEU A 656 10.75 28.46 -14.78
N GLY A 657 9.77 28.40 -13.89
CA GLY A 657 8.64 29.32 -13.90
C GLY A 657 7.77 29.21 -12.66
N ASP A 658 6.51 29.61 -12.81
CA ASP A 658 5.59 29.68 -11.70
C ASP A 658 5.05 28.30 -11.28
N VAL A 659 4.68 28.21 -10.01
CA VAL A 659 4.01 27.07 -9.40
C VAL A 659 2.68 27.49 -8.79
N GLY A 660 1.75 26.54 -8.69
CA GLY A 660 0.47 26.77 -8.04
C GLY A 660 0.56 26.78 -6.50
N LYS A 661 -0.59 26.65 -5.84
CA LYS A 661 -0.71 26.58 -4.37
C LYS A 661 -0.46 25.17 -3.84
N ASN A 662 -0.28 25.06 -2.52
CA ASN A 662 -0.01 23.81 -1.77
C ASN A 662 1.27 23.08 -2.25
N PHE A 663 2.24 23.80 -2.75
CA PHE A 663 3.50 23.28 -3.21
C PHE A 663 4.31 22.67 -2.04
N GLY A 664 4.83 21.46 -2.21
CA GLY A 664 5.66 20.79 -1.24
C GLY A 664 4.93 20.33 0.04
N GLN A 665 3.60 20.28 0.04
CA GLN A 665 2.84 19.82 1.21
C GLN A 665 3.24 18.37 1.58
N GLY A 666 3.66 18.16 2.84
CA GLY A 666 4.12 16.86 3.33
C GLY A 666 5.45 16.37 2.73
N MET A 667 6.18 17.21 2.03
CA MET A 667 7.52 16.91 1.53
C MET A 667 8.45 16.56 2.68
N SER A 668 9.15 15.44 2.60
CA SER A 668 10.02 14.90 3.65
C SER A 668 11.47 14.65 3.21
N GLY A 669 11.78 14.90 1.93
CA GLY A 669 13.13 14.79 1.38
C GLY A 669 13.23 15.34 -0.04
N GLY A 670 14.43 15.38 -0.59
CA GLY A 670 14.72 15.98 -1.88
C GLY A 670 14.85 17.49 -1.84
N VAL A 671 15.24 18.08 -2.97
CA VAL A 671 15.45 19.53 -3.12
C VAL A 671 14.79 20.03 -4.39
N SER A 672 14.16 21.20 -4.32
CA SER A 672 13.67 21.88 -5.52
C SER A 672 14.29 23.26 -5.67
N TYR A 673 14.56 23.65 -6.93
CA TYR A 673 15.03 24.98 -7.30
C TYR A 673 13.98 25.61 -8.23
N ILE A 674 13.42 26.76 -7.81
CA ILE A 674 12.32 27.41 -8.51
C ILE A 674 12.76 28.78 -8.98
N PHE A 675 12.37 29.13 -10.20
CA PHE A 675 12.60 30.44 -10.82
C PHE A 675 11.26 31.14 -11.07
N PRO A 676 10.56 31.60 -10.01
CA PRO A 676 9.24 32.17 -10.14
C PRO A 676 9.29 33.60 -10.70
N SER A 677 8.24 33.99 -11.42
CA SER A 677 8.09 35.37 -11.90
C SER A 677 7.90 36.39 -10.77
N ASP A 678 7.34 35.97 -9.62
CA ASP A 678 7.10 36.75 -8.41
C ASP A 678 7.45 35.96 -7.15
N VAL A 679 8.62 36.24 -6.58
CA VAL A 679 9.17 35.60 -5.38
C VAL A 679 8.28 35.80 -4.14
N GLU A 680 7.78 37.01 -3.95
CA GLU A 680 6.98 37.35 -2.77
C GLU A 680 5.60 36.67 -2.82
N LYS A 681 4.99 36.64 -3.99
CA LYS A 681 3.74 35.89 -4.22
C LYS A 681 3.93 34.41 -3.95
N PHE A 682 5.00 33.80 -4.49
CA PHE A 682 5.33 32.39 -4.24
C PHE A 682 5.45 32.09 -2.75
N LYS A 683 6.25 32.84 -2.02
CA LYS A 683 6.44 32.65 -0.57
C LYS A 683 5.15 32.84 0.22
N LYS A 684 4.34 33.81 -0.11
CA LYS A 684 3.05 34.09 0.55
C LYS A 684 2.04 32.95 0.38
N VAL A 685 1.97 32.39 -0.83
CA VAL A 685 1.00 31.32 -1.17
C VAL A 685 1.42 29.97 -0.64
N ASN A 686 2.75 29.69 -0.59
CA ASN A 686 3.31 28.37 -0.29
C ASN A 686 4.10 28.32 1.03
N ALA A 687 3.88 29.26 1.95
CA ALA A 687 4.53 29.26 3.26
C ALA A 687 4.10 28.05 4.10
N LEU A 688 5.01 27.11 4.33
CA LEU A 688 4.82 25.94 5.16
C LEU A 688 5.87 25.92 6.29
N GLU A 689 5.44 25.65 7.51
CA GLU A 689 6.35 25.55 8.67
C GLU A 689 7.41 24.46 8.50
N THR A 690 7.11 23.42 7.75
CA THR A 690 8.01 22.27 7.51
C THR A 690 9.08 22.52 6.44
N LEU A 691 8.93 23.56 5.61
CA LEU A 691 9.85 23.88 4.53
C LEU A 691 10.74 25.08 4.87
N GLU A 692 11.95 25.05 4.32
CA GLU A 692 12.86 26.20 4.30
C GLU A 692 12.99 26.73 2.87
N PHE A 693 12.85 28.05 2.71
CA PHE A 693 13.12 28.78 1.48
C PHE A 693 14.43 29.55 1.64
N SER A 694 15.42 29.23 0.83
CA SER A 694 16.75 29.83 0.89
C SER A 694 17.31 30.12 -0.50
N SER A 695 18.44 30.82 -0.57
CA SER A 695 19.22 30.97 -1.80
C SER A 695 20.20 29.79 -1.97
N ILE A 696 20.69 29.60 -3.19
CA ILE A 696 21.77 28.67 -3.51
C ILE A 696 23.07 29.18 -2.86
N ARG A 697 23.82 28.30 -2.20
CA ARG A 697 25.02 28.72 -1.45
C ARG A 697 26.28 27.97 -1.83
N PHE A 698 26.18 26.71 -2.28
CA PHE A 698 27.30 25.82 -2.48
C PHE A 698 27.61 25.65 -3.97
N ASP A 699 28.88 25.48 -4.30
CA ASP A 699 29.32 25.29 -5.69
C ASP A 699 28.85 23.96 -6.28
N GLU A 700 28.68 22.92 -5.46
CA GLU A 700 28.11 21.65 -5.86
C GLU A 700 26.65 21.81 -6.32
N GLU A 701 25.85 22.62 -5.63
CA GLU A 701 24.49 22.94 -6.04
C GLU A 701 24.45 23.70 -7.37
N LYS A 702 25.37 24.66 -7.54
CA LYS A 702 25.48 25.39 -8.80
C LYS A 702 25.86 24.45 -9.96
N SER A 703 26.81 23.54 -9.74
CA SER A 703 27.20 22.56 -10.75
C SER A 703 26.01 21.67 -11.13
N LEU A 704 25.29 21.12 -10.16
CA LEU A 704 24.10 20.30 -10.40
C LEU A 704 23.04 21.05 -11.22
N ILE A 705 22.73 22.29 -10.83
CA ILE A 705 21.75 23.11 -11.54
C ILE A 705 22.22 23.38 -12.97
N LYS A 706 23.49 23.68 -13.18
CA LYS A 706 24.07 23.93 -14.49
C LYS A 706 23.95 22.68 -15.39
N ASP A 707 24.37 21.53 -14.89
CA ASP A 707 24.31 20.26 -15.62
C ASP A 707 22.87 19.91 -16.03
N MET A 708 21.89 20.10 -15.11
CA MET A 708 20.49 19.85 -15.41
C MET A 708 19.91 20.84 -16.42
N LEU A 709 20.30 22.14 -16.36
CA LEU A 709 19.87 23.16 -17.32
C LEU A 709 20.50 22.91 -18.71
N GLU A 710 21.78 22.56 -18.76
CA GLU A 710 22.47 22.19 -20.01
C GLU A 710 21.84 20.97 -20.67
N ALA A 711 21.51 19.94 -19.88
CA ALA A 711 20.82 18.76 -20.34
C ALA A 711 19.42 19.10 -20.88
N HIS A 712 18.65 19.92 -20.14
CA HIS A 712 17.34 20.38 -20.56
C HIS A 712 17.43 21.16 -21.88
N PHE A 713 18.36 22.10 -21.98
CA PHE A 713 18.58 22.85 -23.22
C PHE A 713 19.02 21.96 -24.38
N LYS A 714 19.92 21.01 -24.13
CA LYS A 714 20.39 20.04 -25.12
C LYS A 714 19.23 19.26 -25.74
N HIS A 715 18.35 18.73 -24.90
CA HIS A 715 17.25 17.85 -25.31
C HIS A 715 16.05 18.60 -25.90
N THR A 716 15.78 19.83 -25.41
CA THR A 716 14.51 20.53 -25.72
C THR A 716 14.68 21.84 -26.45
N ARG A 717 15.89 22.42 -26.48
CA ARG A 717 16.16 23.77 -27.00
C ARG A 717 15.37 24.86 -26.27
N SER A 718 15.06 24.66 -25.00
CA SER A 718 14.32 25.58 -24.15
C SER A 718 14.95 26.99 -24.13
N ASN A 719 14.17 28.01 -24.47
CA ASN A 719 14.60 29.41 -24.39
C ASN A 719 14.83 29.85 -22.93
N LYS A 720 13.99 29.38 -21.99
CA LYS A 720 14.14 29.72 -20.56
C LYS A 720 15.44 29.15 -20.00
N ALA A 721 15.74 27.88 -20.30
CA ALA A 721 17.01 27.27 -19.89
C ALA A 721 18.21 28.03 -20.47
N ARG A 722 18.15 28.43 -21.74
CA ARG A 722 19.20 29.23 -22.39
C ARG A 722 19.40 30.56 -21.68
N GLN A 723 18.32 31.32 -21.42
CA GLN A 723 18.38 32.61 -20.72
C GLN A 723 19.01 32.49 -19.32
N LEU A 724 18.70 31.42 -18.58
CA LEU A 724 19.30 31.18 -17.27
C LEU A 724 20.77 30.77 -17.37
N LEU A 725 21.16 30.01 -18.37
CA LEU A 725 22.56 29.66 -18.64
C LEU A 725 23.39 30.90 -19.05
N ASP A 726 22.82 31.79 -19.88
CA ASP A 726 23.47 33.05 -20.25
C ASP A 726 23.68 34.00 -19.06
N GLN A 727 22.90 33.87 -17.99
CA GLN A 727 22.96 34.68 -16.76
C GLN A 727 23.42 33.85 -15.56
N PHE A 728 24.08 32.71 -15.77
CA PHE A 728 24.37 31.72 -14.74
C PHE A 728 25.16 32.26 -13.55
N ASP A 729 26.03 33.23 -13.75
CA ASP A 729 26.79 33.92 -12.69
C ASP A 729 25.90 34.58 -11.63
N ASN A 730 24.64 34.83 -11.93
CA ASN A 730 23.66 35.40 -11.03
C ASN A 730 22.60 34.40 -10.54
N ILE A 731 22.79 33.10 -10.80
CA ILE A 731 21.79 32.06 -10.57
C ILE A 731 21.28 32.02 -9.11
N GLU A 732 22.15 32.31 -8.15
CA GLU A 732 21.85 32.38 -6.71
C GLU A 732 20.85 33.47 -6.32
N LYS A 733 20.72 34.52 -7.13
CA LYS A 733 19.76 35.61 -6.93
C LYS A 733 18.42 35.36 -7.62
N LEU A 734 18.41 34.48 -8.62
CA LEU A 734 17.24 34.17 -9.44
C LEU A 734 16.43 33.01 -8.90
N ALA A 735 17.08 32.07 -8.23
CA ALA A 735 16.48 30.85 -7.75
C ALA A 735 16.04 30.93 -6.28
N ILE A 736 14.94 30.27 -5.98
CA ILE A 736 14.56 29.88 -4.60
C ILE A 736 14.84 28.39 -4.44
N LYS A 737 15.69 28.06 -3.48
CA LYS A 737 15.87 26.68 -3.02
C LYS A 737 14.79 26.33 -2.01
N VAL A 738 14.08 25.23 -2.23
CA VAL A 738 13.08 24.66 -1.31
C VAL A 738 13.56 23.33 -0.80
N ILE A 739 13.64 23.18 0.53
CA ILE A 739 14.13 21.98 1.20
C ILE A 739 13.35 21.73 2.50
N PRO A 740 12.94 20.48 2.83
CA PRO A 740 12.37 20.17 4.14
C PRO A 740 13.39 20.37 5.27
N LYS A 741 12.98 21.00 6.37
CA LYS A 741 13.85 21.30 7.51
C LYS A 741 14.46 20.04 8.14
N ASP A 742 13.64 19.03 8.37
CA ASP A 742 14.11 17.77 8.97
C ASP A 742 15.07 17.02 8.03
N TYR A 743 14.81 17.04 6.72
CA TYR A 743 15.74 16.48 5.73
C TYR A 743 17.08 17.20 5.73
N LYS A 744 17.06 18.54 5.69
CA LYS A 744 18.29 19.35 5.76
C LYS A 744 19.11 19.01 7.01
N LEU A 745 18.47 18.95 8.17
CA LEU A 745 19.12 18.61 9.44
C LEU A 745 19.73 17.21 9.39
N MET A 746 19.01 16.21 8.89
CA MET A 746 19.53 14.84 8.80
C MET A 746 20.71 14.74 7.82
N MET A 747 20.66 15.43 6.66
CA MET A 747 21.77 15.44 5.72
C MET A 747 23.02 16.08 6.32
N GLN A 748 22.86 17.17 7.06
CA GLN A 748 23.97 17.80 7.80
C GLN A 748 24.58 16.86 8.85
N LYS A 749 23.75 16.09 9.55
CA LYS A 749 24.19 15.05 10.48
C LYS A 749 25.05 13.99 9.78
N ILE A 750 24.52 13.47 8.68
CA ILE A 750 25.21 12.43 7.91
C ILE A 750 26.55 12.95 7.40
N ASP A 751 26.60 14.15 6.85
CA ASP A 751 27.83 14.77 6.36
C ASP A 751 28.88 15.00 7.45
N LEU A 752 28.44 15.44 8.64
CA LEU A 752 29.31 15.58 9.80
C LEU A 752 29.94 14.24 10.20
N LYS A 753 29.13 13.18 10.28
CA LYS A 753 29.60 11.83 10.63
C LYS A 753 30.50 11.22 9.55
N LYS A 754 30.22 11.45 8.27
CA LYS A 754 31.08 11.00 7.15
C LYS A 754 32.50 11.61 7.22
N ARG A 755 32.63 12.82 7.73
CA ARG A 755 33.95 13.45 7.97
C ARG A 755 34.73 12.82 9.14
N GLN A 756 34.05 12.13 10.05
CA GLN A 756 34.60 11.52 11.26
C GLN A 756 34.81 10.00 11.14
N MET A 757 34.15 9.35 10.19
CA MET A 757 34.10 7.89 10.04
C MET A 757 34.49 7.48 8.61
N GLU A 758 35.18 6.34 8.47
CA GLU A 758 35.61 5.85 7.15
C GLU A 758 34.51 5.21 6.34
N ARG A 759 33.50 4.64 7.02
CA ARG A 759 32.42 3.90 6.37
C ARG A 759 31.13 4.71 6.34
N GLU A 760 30.58 4.90 5.15
CA GLU A 760 29.34 5.68 4.94
C GLU A 760 28.09 5.09 5.61
N ASP A 761 27.98 3.76 5.61
CA ASP A 761 26.85 3.06 6.24
C ASP A 761 26.87 3.23 7.77
N GLU A 762 28.06 3.16 8.39
CA GLU A 762 28.26 3.41 9.82
C GLU A 762 28.00 4.88 10.18
N ALA A 763 28.47 5.81 9.35
CA ALA A 763 28.23 7.24 9.53
C ALA A 763 26.74 7.58 9.48
N THR A 764 26.02 7.00 8.50
CA THR A 764 24.56 7.18 8.37
C THR A 764 23.81 6.60 9.56
N LEU A 765 24.21 5.43 10.06
CA LEU A 765 23.62 4.83 11.24
C LEU A 765 23.93 5.64 12.52
N ALA A 766 25.15 6.15 12.66
CA ALA A 766 25.52 7.02 13.78
C ALA A 766 24.71 8.31 13.78
N ALA A 767 24.55 8.94 12.61
CA ALA A 767 23.71 10.13 12.45
C ALA A 767 22.24 9.87 12.82
N PHE A 768 21.73 8.69 12.51
CA PHE A 768 20.37 8.29 12.89
C PHE A 768 20.16 8.24 14.41
N TYR A 769 21.19 7.83 15.19
CA TYR A 769 21.11 7.73 16.65
C TYR A 769 21.41 9.03 17.40
N ASP A 770 22.00 10.02 16.73
CA ASP A 770 22.32 11.30 17.37
C ASP A 770 21.08 12.09 17.76
N ASP A 771 21.12 12.68 18.96
CA ASP A 771 20.10 13.61 19.41
C ASP A 771 20.13 14.95 18.66
N ARG A 772 18.97 15.51 18.36
CA ARG A 772 18.82 16.82 17.70
C ARG A 772 19.56 17.95 18.44
N GLU A 773 19.51 17.96 19.76
CA GLU A 773 20.11 19.00 20.61
C GLU A 773 21.65 19.04 20.51
N THR A 774 22.29 17.88 20.42
CA THR A 774 23.74 17.77 20.30
C THR A 774 24.25 18.39 19.00
N ILE A 775 23.49 18.23 17.92
CA ILE A 775 23.88 18.71 16.58
C ILE A 775 23.66 20.19 16.39
N GLU A 776 22.60 20.73 16.93
CA GLU A 776 22.38 22.18 16.90
C GLU A 776 23.54 22.91 17.62
N GLN A 777 24.13 22.30 18.63
CA GLN A 777 25.34 22.82 19.28
C GLN A 777 26.64 22.65 18.46
N GLU A 778 26.79 21.51 17.76
CA GLU A 778 27.98 21.23 16.93
C GLU A 778 27.97 21.96 15.58
N LEU A 779 26.81 22.26 15.01
CA LEU A 779 26.69 22.97 13.72
C LEU A 779 26.76 24.50 13.84
N GLN A 780 26.51 25.07 15.02
CA GLN A 780 26.62 26.53 15.23
C GLN A 780 28.01 27.14 14.88
N PRO A 781 29.15 26.48 15.13
CA PRO A 781 30.43 27.01 14.71
C PRO A 781 30.75 26.91 13.22
N ALA A 782 30.11 26.00 12.49
CA ALA A 782 30.39 25.75 11.06
C ALA A 782 29.65 26.70 10.10
N VAL A 783 28.70 27.47 10.61
CA VAL A 783 27.91 28.45 9.84
C VAL A 783 28.50 29.86 9.85
N ILE A 784 29.62 30.06 10.53
CA ILE A 784 30.27 31.41 10.68
C ILE A 784 31.45 31.62 9.72
N TYR A 785 31.60 30.78 8.68
CA TYR A 785 32.62 31.08 7.65
C TYR A 785 32.07 30.98 6.24
#